data_a7f6b11a0843786f5c0eb399b9a53f5b
#
_entry.id   a7f6b11a0843786f5c0eb399b9a53f5b
#
_cell.length_a   1.000
_cell.length_b   1.000
_cell.length_c   1.000
_cell.angle_alpha   90.00
_cell.angle_beta   90.00
_cell.angle_gamma   90.00
#
_symmetry.space_group_name_H-M   'P 1'
#
loop_
_entity.id
_entity.type
_entity.pdbx_description
1 polymer ?
#
loop_
_entity_poly.entity_id
_entity_poly.type
_entity_poly.pdbx_seq_one_letter_code
_entity_poly.pdbx_strand_id
1 'polypeptide(L)'
;MPRFTRTVLVSAIALAVSSTAVYAQQSDQLDNIVVSASGFEQTMVDAPASISVVSREELERKRITSVADALRDVEGVDVGGQVGKTGGRNISMRGMPSDYTLILIDGRRQNTAGSVTPNGFGETSTSFFPPTSSIERIEVIRGPMSTLYGSDAMGGVINIITRKVDREWTGSVGVENTFNQDRDFGDRREINLYTSGPLIEDTLGLQLRGRFYERDASNLEYSDENGDPIEVSQRGPSPVEGDTYNLGGKLTWTPTDDHDLWLDGEVNRQRYNNDECQLGTLDGRTRSCEPDPGVANGYADELRFEREQVATGHTGRFASGTLESSLMRNTTETTGRTIPGTAGEAYAGFPGIVGGDPRELETTNTVLDSKFTMPLGDHMTTIGGQWMDSELDDGLAGETFEQTTTALFAEDEWMLRDDLALTLGGRYDHHDAFGSQFSPRGYLVWNTTPNWTLKGGVSRGYKTPSLNDLHDGINGVTGQGTILTIGNPDLEPETSTSSEIGAHYDNQQGFTASATLFHNQFDDKIASGNDRQVSNDPLIPDGVYSQQVNVDEAITQGVELSTAYQFNPDWRLNANYTYTDSEQKSGDNKGEPLTDTPEHSVNATLRWQATDKLDAWLSAEYRSERYRSRTAPPGPPVPLFDDLGDFKAYSLFNLGGNYAVSDNLNLSATIYNLFDKDFVDYRSYGDGAGYGNVYANSEEGRRLWLSARYEF
;
A
#
# COMPACT_ATOMS: atom_id res chain seq x y z
N MET A 1 -29.04 -13.46 -28.40
CA MET A 1 -28.64 -12.44 -27.42
C MET A 1 -29.90 -11.85 -26.78
N PRO A 2 -30.25 -12.18 -25.56
CA PRO A 2 -31.35 -11.53 -24.85
C PRO A 2 -30.81 -10.43 -23.97
N ARG A 3 -31.32 -9.22 -24.17
CA ARG A 3 -31.12 -8.05 -23.33
C ARG A 3 -31.70 -8.32 -21.93
N PHE A 4 -30.87 -8.36 -20.91
CA PHE A 4 -31.33 -8.32 -19.53
C PHE A 4 -31.80 -6.90 -19.20
N THR A 5 -33.07 -6.79 -18.84
CA THR A 5 -33.75 -5.53 -18.51
C THR A 5 -33.37 -5.12 -17.06
N ARG A 6 -33.04 -3.85 -16.89
CA ARG A 6 -32.64 -3.14 -15.67
C ARG A 6 -33.63 -3.15 -14.47
N THR A 7 -34.66 -3.97 -14.50
CA THR A 7 -35.82 -3.90 -13.59
C THR A 7 -35.78 -4.91 -12.43
N VAL A 8 -34.80 -5.82 -12.37
CA VAL A 8 -34.82 -6.91 -11.39
C VAL A 8 -34.04 -6.58 -10.09
N LEU A 9 -33.10 -5.63 -10.13
CA LEU A 9 -32.29 -5.29 -8.93
C LEU A 9 -33.02 -4.35 -7.95
N VAL A 10 -33.95 -3.53 -8.41
CA VAL A 10 -34.67 -2.58 -7.55
C VAL A 10 -35.79 -3.24 -6.74
N SER A 11 -36.30 -4.39 -7.20
CA SER A 11 -37.40 -5.08 -6.53
C SER A 11 -37.00 -5.99 -5.38
N ALA A 12 -35.71 -6.34 -5.24
CA ALA A 12 -35.20 -7.18 -4.15
C ALA A 12 -34.94 -6.40 -2.85
N ILE A 13 -34.73 -5.09 -2.97
CA ILE A 13 -34.43 -4.22 -1.80
C ILE A 13 -35.71 -3.74 -1.10
N ALA A 14 -36.86 -3.74 -1.79
CA ALA A 14 -38.11 -3.20 -1.24
C ALA A 14 -38.95 -4.19 -0.40
N LEU A 15 -38.57 -5.46 -0.27
CA LEU A 15 -39.35 -6.51 0.40
C LEU A 15 -38.82 -6.91 1.78
N ALA A 16 -37.76 -6.30 2.30
CA ALA A 16 -37.14 -6.65 3.58
C ALA A 16 -37.53 -5.72 4.76
N VAL A 17 -38.48 -4.79 4.58
CA VAL A 17 -38.91 -3.88 5.64
C VAL A 17 -40.29 -4.24 6.16
N SER A 18 -40.38 -5.31 6.92
CA SER A 18 -41.53 -5.53 7.83
C SER A 18 -41.11 -6.26 9.09
N SER A 19 -40.89 -5.45 10.08
CA SER A 19 -40.91 -5.60 11.53
C SER A 19 -40.99 -7.00 12.15
N THR A 20 -39.93 -7.34 12.90
CA THR A 20 -40.04 -8.05 14.16
C THR A 20 -39.11 -7.41 15.18
N ALA A 21 -39.66 -7.06 16.35
CA ALA A 21 -38.89 -6.55 17.49
C ALA A 21 -37.92 -7.65 17.96
N VAL A 22 -36.64 -7.43 17.76
CA VAL A 22 -35.56 -8.28 18.26
C VAL A 22 -34.96 -7.60 19.49
N TYR A 23 -34.87 -8.33 20.57
CA TYR A 23 -34.11 -7.94 21.73
C TYR A 23 -32.69 -7.64 21.34
N ALA A 24 -32.29 -6.38 21.41
CA ALA A 24 -30.93 -5.97 21.24
C ALA A 24 -30.06 -6.56 22.34
N GLN A 25 -29.31 -7.59 22.04
CA GLN A 25 -28.08 -7.83 22.75
C GLN A 25 -27.18 -6.63 22.35
N GLN A 26 -26.82 -5.84 23.34
CA GLN A 26 -25.88 -4.75 23.21
C GLN A 26 -24.62 -5.37 22.62
N SER A 27 -24.41 -5.24 21.29
CA SER A 27 -23.11 -5.48 20.70
C SER A 27 -22.21 -4.44 21.34
N ASP A 28 -21.17 -4.86 22.01
CA ASP A 28 -20.00 -4.05 22.25
C ASP A 28 -19.41 -3.70 20.88
N GLN A 29 -20.05 -2.79 20.17
CA GLN A 29 -19.36 -1.95 19.21
C GLN A 29 -18.46 -1.08 20.08
N LEU A 30 -17.25 -1.56 20.32
CA LEU A 30 -16.14 -0.68 20.65
C LEU A 30 -16.18 0.39 19.57
N ASP A 31 -16.52 1.62 19.95
CA ASP A 31 -16.38 2.77 19.10
C ASP A 31 -14.95 2.68 18.55
N ASN A 32 -14.80 2.46 17.25
CA ASN A 32 -13.50 2.26 16.65
C ASN A 32 -12.70 3.54 16.87
N ILE A 33 -11.81 3.51 17.85
CA ILE A 33 -10.95 4.64 18.20
C ILE A 33 -9.82 4.70 17.17
N VAL A 34 -9.59 5.88 16.65
CA VAL A 34 -8.54 6.18 15.68
C VAL A 34 -7.66 7.32 16.17
N VAL A 35 -6.41 7.33 15.74
CA VAL A 35 -5.43 8.37 16.10
C VAL A 35 -4.84 9.07 14.90
N SER A 36 -4.88 8.46 13.72
CA SER A 36 -4.14 8.94 12.54
C SER A 36 -4.74 10.19 11.91
N ALA A 37 -6.03 10.46 12.13
CA ALA A 37 -6.73 11.58 11.47
C ALA A 37 -6.49 12.94 12.14
N SER A 38 -6.15 12.97 13.44
CA SER A 38 -5.99 14.20 14.23
C SER A 38 -4.76 14.19 15.14
N GLY A 39 -4.06 13.05 15.20
CA GLY A 39 -2.91 12.88 16.07
C GLY A 39 -3.24 12.64 17.54
N PHE A 40 -4.52 12.49 17.90
CA PHE A 40 -5.00 12.09 19.22
C PHE A 40 -6.17 11.09 19.10
N GLU A 41 -6.45 10.34 20.16
CA GLU A 41 -7.51 9.33 20.16
C GLU A 41 -8.91 9.95 20.11
N GLN A 42 -9.71 9.54 19.11
CA GLN A 42 -11.11 9.93 18.95
C GLN A 42 -11.90 8.82 18.26
N THR A 43 -13.23 8.93 18.25
CA THR A 43 -14.04 7.94 17.53
C THR A 43 -13.89 8.12 16.02
N MET A 44 -13.98 7.02 15.26
CA MET A 44 -13.89 7.06 13.79
C MET A 44 -14.96 8.00 13.19
N VAL A 45 -16.14 8.09 13.82
CA VAL A 45 -17.25 8.92 13.35
C VAL A 45 -16.94 10.40 13.55
N ASP A 46 -16.25 10.80 14.62
CA ASP A 46 -15.89 12.18 14.91
C ASP A 46 -14.58 12.61 14.23
N ALA A 47 -13.79 11.65 13.73
CA ALA A 47 -12.52 11.94 13.08
C ALA A 47 -12.69 12.84 11.85
N PRO A 48 -11.87 13.92 11.70
CA PRO A 48 -12.00 14.87 10.59
C PRO A 48 -11.37 14.34 9.30
N ALA A 49 -11.76 13.15 8.86
CA ALA A 49 -11.31 12.49 7.63
C ALA A 49 -12.28 11.39 7.21
N SER A 50 -12.16 10.96 5.94
CA SER A 50 -12.69 9.67 5.47
C SER A 50 -11.73 8.56 5.91
N ILE A 51 -12.09 7.85 6.97
CA ILE A 51 -11.24 6.83 7.58
C ILE A 51 -11.96 5.49 7.66
N SER A 52 -11.22 4.39 7.48
CA SER A 52 -11.66 3.02 7.67
C SER A 52 -10.68 2.28 8.58
N VAL A 53 -11.17 1.33 9.32
CA VAL A 53 -10.37 0.53 10.25
C VAL A 53 -10.50 -0.94 9.89
N VAL A 54 -9.36 -1.61 9.68
CA VAL A 54 -9.29 -3.07 9.60
C VAL A 54 -8.92 -3.57 10.98
N SER A 55 -9.85 -4.26 11.64
CA SER A 55 -9.66 -4.74 13.00
C SER A 55 -8.74 -5.95 13.07
N ARG A 56 -8.19 -6.23 14.27
CA ARG A 56 -7.39 -7.43 14.52
C ARG A 56 -8.14 -8.71 14.15
N GLU A 57 -9.42 -8.81 14.50
CA GLU A 57 -10.23 -9.98 14.18
C GLU A 57 -10.39 -10.19 12.66
N GLU A 58 -10.47 -9.12 11.88
CA GLU A 58 -10.50 -9.21 10.42
C GLU A 58 -9.16 -9.68 9.85
N LEU A 59 -8.04 -9.17 10.39
CA LEU A 59 -6.69 -9.60 10.00
C LEU A 59 -6.47 -11.09 10.32
N GLU A 60 -6.95 -11.56 11.45
CA GLU A 60 -6.78 -12.96 11.90
C GLU A 60 -7.60 -13.97 11.11
N ARG A 61 -8.65 -13.53 10.42
CA ARG A 61 -9.54 -14.40 9.62
C ARG A 61 -9.11 -14.58 8.18
N LYS A 62 -8.18 -13.77 7.70
CA LYS A 62 -7.74 -13.75 6.31
C LYS A 62 -6.28 -14.15 6.21
N ARG A 63 -5.89 -14.68 5.06
CA ARG A 63 -4.48 -14.80 4.71
C ARG A 63 -3.94 -13.41 4.39
N ILE A 64 -2.97 -12.95 5.14
CA ILE A 64 -2.32 -11.65 4.98
C ILE A 64 -0.83 -11.89 4.73
N THR A 65 -0.37 -11.70 3.52
CA THR A 65 1.05 -11.81 3.16
C THR A 65 1.71 -10.44 2.96
N SER A 66 0.90 -9.41 2.78
CA SER A 66 1.35 -8.01 2.63
C SER A 66 0.29 -7.05 3.20
N VAL A 67 0.67 -5.81 3.43
CA VAL A 67 -0.29 -4.73 3.79
C VAL A 67 -1.42 -4.63 2.76
N ALA A 68 -1.10 -4.81 1.49
CA ALA A 68 -2.06 -4.78 0.40
C ALA A 68 -3.17 -5.83 0.54
N ASP A 69 -2.83 -7.05 0.96
CA ASP A 69 -3.84 -8.11 1.20
C ASP A 69 -4.82 -7.71 2.31
N ALA A 70 -4.34 -7.01 3.35
CA ALA A 70 -5.18 -6.55 4.46
C ALA A 70 -6.22 -5.51 4.03
N LEU A 71 -5.94 -4.74 2.98
CA LEU A 71 -6.73 -3.58 2.55
C LEU A 71 -7.65 -3.85 1.36
N ARG A 72 -7.64 -5.04 0.81
CA ARG A 72 -8.38 -5.41 -0.41
C ARG A 72 -9.89 -5.11 -0.36
N ASP A 73 -10.47 -5.22 0.83
CA ASP A 73 -11.91 -5.01 1.04
C ASP A 73 -12.26 -3.60 1.55
N VAL A 74 -11.29 -2.68 1.59
CA VAL A 74 -11.51 -1.30 2.06
C VAL A 74 -12.07 -0.46 0.90
N GLU A 75 -13.11 0.33 1.16
CA GLU A 75 -13.68 1.25 0.17
C GLU A 75 -12.66 2.31 -0.27
N GLY A 76 -12.68 2.67 -1.55
CA GLY A 76 -11.76 3.67 -2.11
C GLY A 76 -10.31 3.19 -2.25
N VAL A 77 -10.02 1.96 -1.83
CA VAL A 77 -8.70 1.32 -1.99
C VAL A 77 -8.76 0.30 -3.11
N ASP A 78 -7.82 0.37 -4.03
CA ASP A 78 -7.60 -0.65 -5.05
C ASP A 78 -6.22 -1.28 -4.84
N VAL A 79 -6.21 -2.59 -4.66
CA VAL A 79 -5.02 -3.42 -4.61
C VAL A 79 -4.91 -4.08 -5.97
N GLY A 80 -4.48 -3.27 -6.91
CA GLY A 80 -4.43 -3.61 -8.30
C GLY A 80 -3.03 -3.97 -8.80
N GLY A 81 -2.98 -4.12 -10.10
CA GLY A 81 -1.74 -4.34 -10.81
C GLY A 81 -1.27 -5.80 -10.82
N GLN A 82 -0.24 -6.01 -11.57
CA GLN A 82 0.40 -7.31 -11.64
C GLN A 82 1.09 -7.62 -10.32
N VAL A 83 0.90 -8.83 -9.83
CA VAL A 83 1.78 -9.36 -8.78
C VAL A 83 3.17 -9.43 -9.37
N GLY A 84 4.10 -8.66 -8.84
CA GLY A 84 5.50 -8.67 -9.29
C GLY A 84 6.18 -10.02 -9.01
N LYS A 85 7.38 -10.19 -9.52
CA LYS A 85 8.21 -11.40 -9.30
C LYS A 85 8.43 -11.70 -7.82
N THR A 86 8.48 -10.69 -6.99
CA THR A 86 8.62 -10.78 -5.53
C THR A 86 7.30 -11.01 -4.80
N GLY A 87 6.17 -10.94 -5.49
CA GLY A 87 4.84 -11.01 -4.89
C GLY A 87 4.34 -9.69 -4.30
N GLY A 88 5.10 -8.59 -4.47
CA GLY A 88 4.69 -7.26 -4.05
C GLY A 88 3.48 -6.74 -4.85
N ARG A 89 2.65 -5.93 -4.20
CA ARG A 89 1.45 -5.32 -4.77
C ARG A 89 1.42 -3.84 -4.50
N ASN A 90 0.88 -3.09 -5.43
CA ASN A 90 0.65 -1.67 -5.29
C ASN A 90 -0.69 -1.41 -4.56
N ILE A 91 -0.75 -0.31 -3.82
CA ILE A 91 -1.97 0.14 -3.13
C ILE A 91 -2.29 1.53 -3.66
N SER A 92 -3.36 1.66 -4.42
CA SER A 92 -3.87 2.96 -4.87
C SER A 92 -5.11 3.37 -4.09
N MET A 93 -5.29 4.68 -3.87
CA MET A 93 -6.45 5.23 -3.17
C MET A 93 -7.17 6.22 -4.08
N ARG A 94 -8.49 6.01 -4.29
CA ARG A 94 -9.33 6.90 -5.13
C ARG A 94 -8.75 7.13 -6.53
N GLY A 95 -8.10 6.11 -7.11
CA GLY A 95 -7.42 6.20 -8.41
C GLY A 95 -6.06 6.89 -8.41
N MET A 96 -5.58 7.34 -7.26
CA MET A 96 -4.24 7.90 -7.12
C MET A 96 -3.16 6.82 -7.14
N PRO A 97 -2.02 7.02 -7.82
CA PRO A 97 -0.89 6.08 -7.82
C PRO A 97 -0.45 5.64 -6.43
N SER A 98 0.13 4.44 -6.35
CA SER A 98 0.56 3.84 -5.08
C SER A 98 1.62 4.64 -4.33
N ASP A 99 2.48 5.33 -5.04
CA ASP A 99 3.54 6.16 -4.49
C ASP A 99 3.05 7.47 -3.84
N TYR A 100 1.72 7.75 -3.90
CA TYR A 100 1.05 8.81 -3.16
C TYR A 100 0.43 8.33 -1.83
N THR A 101 0.69 7.09 -1.46
CA THR A 101 0.21 6.48 -0.23
C THR A 101 1.32 6.35 0.79
N LEU A 102 1.17 7.03 1.93
CA LEU A 102 2.12 6.93 3.04
C LEU A 102 1.78 5.73 3.93
N ILE A 103 2.77 4.87 4.17
CA ILE A 103 2.66 3.75 5.10
C ILE A 103 3.39 4.10 6.40
N LEU A 104 2.69 3.91 7.51
CA LEU A 104 3.19 4.14 8.87
C LEU A 104 3.08 2.87 9.72
N ILE A 105 3.99 2.73 10.68
CA ILE A 105 3.89 1.79 11.81
C ILE A 105 3.97 2.60 13.10
N ASP A 106 2.90 2.61 13.90
CA ASP A 106 2.76 3.45 15.09
C ASP A 106 3.09 4.93 14.81
N GLY A 107 2.60 5.46 13.68
CA GLY A 107 2.84 6.83 13.24
C GLY A 107 4.23 7.10 12.62
N ARG A 108 5.11 6.11 12.52
CA ARG A 108 6.48 6.23 11.96
C ARG A 108 6.52 5.84 10.49
N ARG A 109 7.04 6.71 9.65
CA ARG A 109 7.15 6.55 8.19
C ARG A 109 7.93 5.29 7.80
N GLN A 110 7.39 4.55 6.82
CA GLN A 110 8.03 3.36 6.26
C GLN A 110 8.46 3.54 4.78
N ASN A 111 7.97 4.57 4.10
CA ASN A 111 8.36 4.89 2.73
C ASN A 111 9.84 5.29 2.67
N THR A 112 10.51 4.88 1.60
CA THR A 112 11.90 5.23 1.31
C THR A 112 11.97 6.54 0.52
N ALA A 113 13.00 7.36 0.73
CA ALA A 113 13.20 8.61 0.01
C ALA A 113 13.72 8.41 -1.42
N GLY A 114 14.25 7.23 -1.72
CA GLY A 114 14.73 6.83 -3.04
C GLY A 114 14.19 5.46 -3.43
N SER A 115 14.25 5.15 -4.73
CA SER A 115 13.82 3.86 -5.24
C SER A 115 14.87 2.78 -4.96
N VAL A 116 14.52 1.81 -4.14
CA VAL A 116 15.33 0.62 -3.86
C VAL A 116 14.76 -0.64 -4.51
N THR A 117 13.60 -0.55 -5.17
CA THR A 117 12.95 -1.68 -5.83
C THR A 117 13.26 -1.72 -7.32
N PRO A 118 13.63 -2.88 -7.89
CA PRO A 118 13.84 -3.02 -9.32
C PRO A 118 12.52 -2.84 -10.10
N ASN A 119 12.61 -2.28 -11.29
CA ASN A 119 11.48 -2.10 -12.20
C ASN A 119 10.75 -3.43 -12.50
N GLY A 120 9.42 -3.42 -12.44
CA GLY A 120 8.57 -4.56 -12.79
C GLY A 120 8.38 -5.60 -11.69
N PHE A 121 8.77 -5.31 -10.44
CA PHE A 121 8.64 -6.22 -9.30
C PHE A 121 7.49 -5.86 -8.35
N GLY A 122 6.76 -4.81 -8.65
CA GLY A 122 5.71 -4.28 -7.78
C GLY A 122 6.29 -3.56 -6.56
N GLU A 123 5.43 -3.16 -5.64
CA GLU A 123 5.82 -2.43 -4.44
C GLU A 123 6.30 -3.40 -3.35
N THR A 124 7.61 -3.62 -3.27
CA THR A 124 8.22 -4.54 -2.29
C THR A 124 8.11 -4.01 -0.85
N SER A 125 8.02 -2.69 -0.68
CA SER A 125 7.88 -2.06 0.64
C SER A 125 6.61 -2.50 1.37
N THR A 126 5.54 -2.86 0.65
CA THR A 126 4.29 -3.36 1.23
C THR A 126 4.44 -4.73 1.91
N SER A 127 5.53 -5.44 1.66
CA SER A 127 5.85 -6.74 2.30
C SER A 127 6.67 -6.60 3.59
N PHE A 128 7.19 -5.39 3.88
CA PHE A 128 7.87 -5.07 5.14
C PHE A 128 6.87 -4.64 6.20
N PHE A 129 6.14 -5.58 6.77
CA PHE A 129 5.18 -5.29 7.83
C PHE A 129 5.31 -6.26 9.00
N PRO A 130 4.95 -5.84 10.22
CA PRO A 130 5.05 -6.71 11.40
C PRO A 130 4.08 -7.90 11.29
N PRO A 131 4.34 -9.02 11.98
CA PRO A 131 3.43 -10.15 12.04
C PRO A 131 2.01 -9.72 12.42
N THR A 132 0.98 -10.26 11.76
CA THR A 132 -0.43 -9.90 12.01
C THR A 132 -0.84 -10.06 13.47
N SER A 133 -0.24 -11.03 14.18
CA SER A 133 -0.46 -11.26 15.62
C SER A 133 0.01 -10.10 16.51
N SER A 134 0.91 -9.23 16.02
CA SER A 134 1.39 -8.04 16.73
C SER A 134 0.60 -6.77 16.39
N ILE A 135 -0.32 -6.84 15.42
CA ILE A 135 -1.12 -5.71 14.97
C ILE A 135 -2.42 -5.63 15.77
N GLU A 136 -2.75 -4.45 16.26
CA GLU A 136 -4.03 -4.16 16.91
C GLU A 136 -5.10 -3.81 15.89
N ARG A 137 -4.74 -2.94 14.92
CA ARG A 137 -5.60 -2.51 13.82
C ARG A 137 -4.79 -1.82 12.73
N ILE A 138 -5.39 -1.66 11.57
CA ILE A 138 -4.86 -0.81 10.50
C ILE A 138 -5.86 0.32 10.25
N GLU A 139 -5.40 1.56 10.36
CA GLU A 139 -6.18 2.77 10.06
C GLU A 139 -5.85 3.23 8.64
N VAL A 140 -6.88 3.42 7.81
CA VAL A 140 -6.76 3.83 6.41
C VAL A 140 -7.48 5.15 6.22
N ILE A 141 -6.71 6.20 5.98
CA ILE A 141 -7.23 7.54 5.71
C ILE A 141 -7.14 7.79 4.21
N ARG A 142 -8.23 8.20 3.60
CA ARG A 142 -8.31 8.56 2.19
C ARG A 142 -8.31 10.06 2.02
N GLY A 143 -7.50 10.54 1.08
CA GLY A 143 -7.27 11.96 0.84
C GLY A 143 -6.04 12.52 1.55
N PRO A 144 -5.58 13.72 1.18
CA PRO A 144 -4.32 14.29 1.63
C PRO A 144 -4.25 14.50 3.15
N MET A 145 -3.18 13.99 3.74
CA MET A 145 -2.83 14.16 5.15
C MET A 145 -1.45 14.81 5.35
N SER A 146 -0.96 15.52 4.34
CA SER A 146 0.34 16.18 4.40
C SER A 146 0.43 17.25 5.51
N THR A 147 -0.68 17.76 6.02
CA THR A 147 -0.71 18.66 7.18
C THR A 147 -0.12 18.03 8.44
N LEU A 148 -0.33 16.73 8.68
CA LEU A 148 0.25 16.03 9.83
C LEU A 148 1.53 15.27 9.47
N TYR A 149 1.59 14.67 8.28
CA TYR A 149 2.61 13.67 7.92
C TYR A 149 3.61 14.12 6.85
N GLY A 150 3.39 15.28 6.19
CA GLY A 150 4.29 15.80 5.17
C GLY A 150 4.15 15.09 3.81
N SER A 151 5.28 14.96 3.11
CA SER A 151 5.36 14.30 1.80
C SER A 151 4.79 12.88 1.79
N ASP A 152 4.40 12.39 0.60
CA ASP A 152 3.87 11.06 0.28
C ASP A 152 2.45 10.77 0.82
N ALA A 153 1.92 11.62 1.73
CA ALA A 153 0.55 11.53 2.21
C ALA A 153 -0.45 12.29 1.31
N MET A 154 -0.23 12.27 0.00
CA MET A 154 -1.01 13.01 -0.98
C MET A 154 -2.29 12.27 -1.37
N GLY A 155 -2.25 10.95 -1.50
CA GLY A 155 -3.39 10.07 -1.77
C GLY A 155 -4.08 9.58 -0.51
N GLY A 156 -3.31 9.36 0.53
CA GLY A 156 -3.81 8.88 1.82
C GLY A 156 -2.72 8.34 2.73
N VAL A 157 -3.15 7.80 3.85
CA VAL A 157 -2.28 7.23 4.89
C VAL A 157 -2.78 5.88 5.32
N ILE A 158 -1.88 4.91 5.41
CA ILE A 158 -2.10 3.60 6.02
C ILE A 158 -1.26 3.57 7.29
N ASN A 159 -1.88 3.53 8.46
CA ASN A 159 -1.17 3.45 9.72
C ASN A 159 -1.44 2.11 10.42
N ILE A 160 -0.40 1.30 10.55
CA ILE A 160 -0.42 0.01 11.23
C ILE A 160 -0.19 0.29 12.72
N ILE A 161 -1.19 0.10 13.54
CA ILE A 161 -1.12 0.28 15.00
C ILE A 161 -0.78 -1.06 15.62
N THR A 162 0.34 -1.11 16.33
CA THR A 162 0.78 -2.33 17.02
C THR A 162 0.14 -2.44 18.41
N ARG A 163 0.03 -3.67 18.93
CA ARG A 163 -0.47 -3.93 20.28
C ARG A 163 0.36 -3.21 21.34
N LYS A 164 -0.29 -2.78 22.40
CA LYS A 164 0.39 -2.29 23.62
C LYS A 164 0.90 -3.50 24.43
N VAL A 165 1.84 -3.26 25.34
CA VAL A 165 2.32 -4.31 26.25
C VAL A 165 1.18 -4.75 27.17
N ASP A 166 0.97 -6.06 27.25
CA ASP A 166 -0.05 -6.66 28.12
C ASP A 166 0.41 -6.66 29.59
N ARG A 167 -0.54 -6.62 30.52
CA ARG A 167 -0.27 -6.63 31.98
C ARG A 167 0.16 -8.00 32.49
N GLU A 168 -0.18 -9.05 31.77
CA GLU A 168 0.22 -10.43 32.02
C GLU A 168 0.91 -10.96 30.77
N TRP A 169 1.71 -12.01 30.93
CA TRP A 169 2.32 -12.64 29.77
C TRP A 169 1.26 -13.32 28.91
N THR A 170 1.17 -12.83 27.67
CA THR A 170 0.31 -13.39 26.64
C THR A 170 1.15 -13.67 25.39
N GLY A 171 0.64 -14.47 24.50
CA GLY A 171 1.31 -14.71 23.24
C GLY A 171 0.49 -15.56 22.30
N SER A 172 1.00 -15.67 21.07
CA SER A 172 0.40 -16.51 20.05
C SER A 172 1.47 -17.16 19.16
N VAL A 173 1.17 -18.37 18.73
CA VAL A 173 1.93 -19.10 17.70
C VAL A 173 0.94 -19.47 16.61
N GLY A 174 1.19 -19.00 15.38
CA GLY A 174 0.39 -19.33 14.20
C GLY A 174 1.21 -20.11 13.19
N VAL A 175 0.59 -21.09 12.55
CA VAL A 175 1.15 -21.83 11.41
C VAL A 175 0.13 -21.80 10.28
N GLU A 176 0.55 -21.40 9.09
CA GLU A 176 -0.31 -21.23 7.93
C GLU A 176 0.26 -21.95 6.72
N ASN A 177 -0.61 -22.52 5.90
CA ASN A 177 -0.24 -23.11 4.62
C ASN A 177 -1.27 -22.72 3.56
N THR A 178 -0.79 -22.42 2.35
CA THR A 178 -1.62 -22.21 1.17
C THR A 178 -1.25 -23.25 0.13
N PHE A 179 -2.24 -24.01 -0.32
CA PHE A 179 -2.10 -25.03 -1.36
C PHE A 179 -2.82 -24.55 -2.62
N ASN A 180 -2.10 -24.39 -3.71
CA ASN A 180 -2.67 -24.06 -5.00
C ASN A 180 -3.24 -25.32 -5.66
N GLN A 181 -4.44 -25.21 -6.24
CA GLN A 181 -5.03 -26.31 -7.01
C GLN A 181 -4.26 -26.51 -8.31
N ASP A 182 -3.95 -25.41 -8.97
CA ASP A 182 -3.06 -25.40 -10.13
C ASP A 182 -1.60 -25.48 -9.66
N ARG A 183 -0.87 -26.48 -10.12
CA ARG A 183 0.51 -26.74 -9.74
C ARG A 183 1.52 -25.79 -10.37
N ASP A 184 1.07 -24.99 -11.33
CA ASP A 184 1.90 -23.95 -11.95
C ASP A 184 2.11 -22.77 -11.01
N PHE A 185 1.27 -22.63 -9.94
CA PHE A 185 1.46 -21.67 -8.87
C PHE A 185 2.12 -22.29 -7.65
N GLY A 186 3.12 -21.62 -7.10
CA GLY A 186 3.85 -22.05 -5.91
C GLY A 186 3.02 -22.06 -4.62
N ASP A 187 3.12 -23.13 -3.83
CA ASP A 187 2.54 -23.22 -2.50
C ASP A 187 3.27 -22.30 -1.51
N ARG A 188 2.64 -22.02 -0.35
CA ARG A 188 3.18 -21.08 0.65
C ARG A 188 3.05 -21.64 2.05
N ARG A 189 4.01 -21.25 2.92
CA ARG A 189 4.06 -21.62 4.32
C ARG A 189 4.44 -20.40 5.14
N GLU A 190 3.82 -20.27 6.31
CA GLU A 190 4.10 -19.16 7.21
C GLU A 190 4.04 -19.60 8.67
N ILE A 191 4.93 -19.02 9.48
CA ILE A 191 4.95 -19.15 10.94
C ILE A 191 4.97 -17.75 11.52
N ASN A 192 4.03 -17.47 12.42
CA ASN A 192 3.90 -16.22 13.16
C ASN A 192 4.10 -16.46 14.65
N LEU A 193 4.86 -15.59 15.29
CA LEU A 193 5.14 -15.60 16.72
C LEU A 193 4.91 -14.21 17.31
N TYR A 194 4.21 -14.16 18.42
CA TYR A 194 4.06 -12.95 19.21
C TYR A 194 4.01 -13.29 20.69
N THR A 195 4.69 -12.51 21.52
CA THR A 195 4.53 -12.56 22.96
C THR A 195 4.76 -11.18 23.58
N SER A 196 4.02 -10.88 24.62
CA SER A 196 4.02 -9.61 25.31
C SER A 196 3.77 -9.83 26.80
N GLY A 197 4.42 -9.06 27.65
CA GLY A 197 4.18 -9.10 29.09
C GLY A 197 5.18 -8.29 29.90
N PRO A 198 4.95 -8.19 31.22
CA PRO A 198 5.82 -7.43 32.10
C PRO A 198 7.11 -8.18 32.43
N LEU A 199 8.26 -7.50 32.28
CA LEU A 199 9.52 -7.88 32.90
C LEU A 199 9.58 -7.42 34.35
N ILE A 200 8.98 -6.24 34.63
CA ILE A 200 8.75 -5.69 35.95
C ILE A 200 7.32 -5.15 35.92
N GLU A 201 6.49 -5.66 36.82
CA GLU A 201 5.06 -5.30 36.90
C GLU A 201 4.89 -3.78 36.94
N ASP A 202 3.96 -3.26 36.15
CA ASP A 202 3.61 -1.84 35.98
C ASP A 202 4.77 -0.89 35.59
N THR A 203 5.99 -1.42 35.37
CA THR A 203 7.17 -0.55 35.15
C THR A 203 7.92 -0.86 33.84
N LEU A 204 8.18 -2.13 33.54
CA LEU A 204 8.96 -2.51 32.37
C LEU A 204 8.30 -3.66 31.64
N GLY A 205 7.88 -3.41 30.41
CA GLY A 205 7.27 -4.38 29.53
C GLY A 205 8.16 -4.76 28.36
N LEU A 206 7.96 -5.98 27.85
CA LEU A 206 8.65 -6.52 26.67
C LEU A 206 7.61 -7.08 25.70
N GLN A 207 7.80 -6.78 24.42
CA GLN A 207 7.13 -7.44 23.30
C GLN A 207 8.16 -8.06 22.39
N LEU A 208 7.91 -9.28 21.92
CA LEU A 208 8.70 -9.94 20.89
C LEU A 208 7.77 -10.38 19.77
N ARG A 209 8.21 -10.19 18.54
CA ARG A 209 7.46 -10.56 17.33
C ARG A 209 8.39 -11.23 16.33
N GLY A 210 7.84 -12.20 15.61
CA GLY A 210 8.59 -12.90 14.58
C GLY A 210 7.65 -13.46 13.52
N ARG A 211 8.11 -13.45 12.26
CA ARG A 211 7.44 -14.05 11.12
C ARG A 211 8.47 -14.74 10.25
N PHE A 212 8.12 -15.91 9.79
CA PHE A 212 8.85 -16.60 8.72
C PHE A 212 7.85 -17.01 7.65
N TYR A 213 8.12 -16.62 6.41
CA TYR A 213 7.29 -16.90 5.25
C TYR A 213 8.15 -17.49 4.14
N GLU A 214 7.64 -18.51 3.48
CA GLU A 214 8.29 -19.20 2.36
C GLU A 214 7.27 -19.42 1.25
N ARG A 215 7.70 -19.25 0.02
CA ARG A 215 6.93 -19.52 -1.18
C ARG A 215 7.74 -20.34 -2.16
N ASP A 216 7.14 -21.41 -2.68
CA ASP A 216 7.68 -22.18 -3.80
C ASP A 216 7.59 -21.36 -5.11
N ALA A 217 8.42 -21.66 -6.09
CA ALA A 217 8.38 -21.01 -7.40
C ALA A 217 7.05 -21.27 -8.13
N SER A 218 6.59 -20.26 -8.87
CA SER A 218 5.49 -20.42 -9.84
C SER A 218 6.10 -20.62 -11.23
N ASN A 219 5.62 -21.63 -11.97
CA ASN A 219 6.12 -22.01 -13.29
C ASN A 219 4.98 -21.97 -14.31
N LEU A 220 4.42 -20.78 -14.55
CA LEU A 220 3.28 -20.60 -15.44
C LEU A 220 3.67 -20.90 -16.88
N GLU A 221 2.88 -21.75 -17.53
CA GLU A 221 2.89 -21.96 -18.96
C GLU A 221 1.86 -21.05 -19.61
N TYR A 222 2.26 -20.38 -20.67
CA TYR A 222 1.40 -19.42 -21.37
C TYR A 222 0.98 -19.99 -22.71
N SER A 223 -0.29 -19.82 -23.03
CA SER A 223 -0.85 -20.18 -24.33
C SER A 223 -1.66 -19.03 -24.93
N ASP A 224 -1.76 -19.01 -26.25
CA ASP A 224 -2.64 -18.08 -26.96
C ASP A 224 -4.11 -18.50 -26.86
N GLU A 225 -4.97 -17.75 -27.51
CA GLU A 225 -6.42 -18.02 -27.58
C GLU A 225 -6.81 -19.34 -28.29
N ASN A 226 -5.88 -19.95 -29.02
CA ASN A 226 -6.05 -21.24 -29.69
C ASN A 226 -5.52 -22.40 -28.84
N GLY A 227 -4.83 -22.11 -27.72
CA GLY A 227 -4.15 -23.07 -26.88
C GLY A 227 -2.74 -23.43 -27.35
N ASP A 228 -2.20 -22.70 -28.31
CA ASP A 228 -0.82 -22.91 -28.75
C ASP A 228 0.16 -22.25 -27.75
N PRO A 229 1.24 -22.93 -27.37
CA PRO A 229 2.25 -22.38 -26.46
C PRO A 229 2.86 -21.10 -27.00
N ILE A 230 2.97 -20.08 -26.13
CA ILE A 230 3.56 -18.79 -26.48
C ILE A 230 4.71 -18.44 -25.53
N GLU A 231 5.66 -17.68 -26.04
CA GLU A 231 6.70 -17.08 -25.22
C GLU A 231 6.26 -15.68 -24.77
N VAL A 232 6.21 -15.46 -23.45
CA VAL A 232 6.00 -14.14 -22.85
C VAL A 232 7.20 -13.77 -22.01
N SER A 233 7.37 -12.45 -21.79
CA SER A 233 8.46 -11.96 -20.95
C SER A 233 8.50 -12.67 -19.60
N GLN A 234 9.66 -13.16 -19.20
CA GLN A 234 9.89 -13.74 -17.88
C GLN A 234 9.69 -12.76 -16.72
N ARG A 235 9.70 -11.45 -17.00
CA ARG A 235 9.27 -10.41 -16.07
C ARG A 235 7.74 -10.39 -15.85
N GLY A 236 7.00 -11.32 -16.45
CA GLY A 236 5.56 -11.48 -16.25
C GLY A 236 5.21 -11.92 -14.82
N PRO A 237 3.93 -12.20 -14.57
CA PRO A 237 3.35 -12.33 -13.22
C PRO A 237 3.64 -13.65 -12.50
N SER A 238 4.73 -14.32 -12.81
CA SER A 238 5.12 -15.61 -12.21
C SER A 238 6.02 -15.38 -11.01
N PRO A 239 5.50 -15.33 -9.77
CA PRO A 239 6.34 -15.10 -8.61
C PRO A 239 7.40 -16.19 -8.45
N VAL A 240 8.62 -15.76 -8.16
CA VAL A 240 9.75 -16.66 -7.96
C VAL A 240 9.72 -17.32 -6.58
N GLU A 241 10.51 -18.38 -6.39
CA GLU A 241 10.79 -18.92 -5.06
C GLU A 241 11.38 -17.82 -4.17
N GLY A 242 10.91 -17.74 -2.94
CA GLY A 242 11.41 -16.74 -2.01
C GLY A 242 11.05 -17.03 -0.58
N ASP A 243 11.88 -16.51 0.32
CA ASP A 243 11.62 -16.51 1.75
C ASP A 243 11.74 -15.12 2.35
N THR A 244 10.94 -14.88 3.37
CA THR A 244 10.93 -13.62 4.12
C THR A 244 10.95 -13.92 5.60
N TYR A 245 11.80 -13.23 6.36
CA TYR A 245 11.65 -13.22 7.80
C TYR A 245 11.62 -11.80 8.35
N ASN A 246 10.85 -11.65 9.42
CA ASN A 246 10.77 -10.46 10.24
C ASN A 246 11.03 -10.85 11.68
N LEU A 247 11.90 -10.14 12.36
CA LEU A 247 12.15 -10.28 13.79
C LEU A 247 12.18 -8.90 14.42
N GLY A 248 11.40 -8.70 15.47
CA GLY A 248 11.36 -7.43 16.17
C GLY A 248 11.08 -7.56 17.65
N GLY A 249 11.37 -6.50 18.38
CA GLY A 249 11.10 -6.41 19.79
C GLY A 249 11.00 -4.98 20.27
N LYS A 250 10.11 -4.75 21.25
CA LYS A 250 9.87 -3.45 21.86
C LYS A 250 9.98 -3.56 23.37
N LEU A 251 10.81 -2.71 23.97
CA LEU A 251 10.85 -2.47 25.42
C LEU A 251 10.05 -1.19 25.71
N THR A 252 9.17 -1.24 26.69
CA THR A 252 8.44 -0.08 27.20
C THR A 252 8.73 0.07 28.68
N TRP A 253 9.26 1.25 29.05
CA TRP A 253 9.56 1.62 30.42
C TRP A 253 8.64 2.75 30.87
N THR A 254 7.83 2.47 31.87
CA THR A 254 6.88 3.40 32.51
C THR A 254 7.38 3.75 33.92
N PRO A 255 8.31 4.72 34.04
CA PRO A 255 8.87 5.09 35.35
C PRO A 255 7.83 5.72 36.29
N THR A 256 6.80 6.34 35.73
CA THR A 256 5.64 6.91 36.42
C THR A 256 4.42 6.80 35.53
N ASP A 257 3.22 6.95 36.07
CA ASP A 257 1.95 6.92 35.31
C ASP A 257 1.89 8.01 34.20
N ASP A 258 2.71 9.05 34.34
CA ASP A 258 2.73 10.19 33.42
C ASP A 258 3.76 10.03 32.27
N HIS A 259 4.67 9.06 32.34
CA HIS A 259 5.77 8.95 31.41
C HIS A 259 5.98 7.52 30.92
N ASP A 260 5.93 7.35 29.59
CA ASP A 260 6.34 6.13 28.89
C ASP A 260 7.57 6.43 28.02
N LEU A 261 8.60 5.62 28.14
CA LEU A 261 9.74 5.57 27.22
C LEU A 261 9.76 4.20 26.56
N TRP A 262 10.11 4.16 25.28
CA TRP A 262 10.17 2.89 24.56
C TRP A 262 11.36 2.84 23.62
N LEU A 263 11.84 1.63 23.37
CA LEU A 263 12.85 1.28 22.38
C LEU A 263 12.31 0.12 21.55
N ASP A 264 12.28 0.29 20.24
CA ASP A 264 11.78 -0.70 19.27
C ASP A 264 12.85 -0.98 18.23
N GLY A 265 13.13 -2.26 17.97
CA GLY A 265 14.06 -2.70 16.96
C GLY A 265 13.45 -3.78 16.08
N GLU A 266 13.72 -3.73 14.78
CA GLU A 266 13.20 -4.69 13.81
C GLU A 266 14.20 -4.93 12.68
N VAL A 267 14.29 -6.19 12.26
CA VAL A 267 15.06 -6.62 11.10
C VAL A 267 14.13 -7.41 10.19
N ASN A 268 14.07 -7.02 8.93
CA ASN A 268 13.35 -7.72 7.87
C ASN A 268 14.31 -8.13 6.78
N ARG A 269 14.16 -9.35 6.27
CA ARG A 269 14.89 -9.80 5.09
C ARG A 269 13.95 -10.55 4.16
N GLN A 270 14.05 -10.24 2.88
CA GLN A 270 13.38 -10.95 1.79
C GLN A 270 14.46 -11.46 0.83
N ARG A 271 14.39 -12.72 0.44
CA ARG A 271 15.30 -13.36 -0.50
C ARG A 271 14.50 -14.01 -1.62
N TYR A 272 14.95 -13.84 -2.84
CA TYR A 272 14.29 -14.34 -4.04
C TYR A 272 15.30 -15.05 -4.92
N ASN A 273 15.02 -16.32 -5.25
CA ASN A 273 15.88 -17.18 -6.02
C ASN A 273 15.84 -16.82 -7.51
N ASN A 274 17.00 -16.84 -8.15
CA ASN A 274 17.17 -16.62 -9.58
C ASN A 274 18.00 -17.71 -10.27
N ASP A 275 18.24 -18.85 -9.64
CA ASP A 275 19.05 -19.95 -10.19
C ASP A 275 18.51 -20.43 -11.54
N GLU A 276 17.19 -20.34 -11.75
CA GLU A 276 16.51 -20.66 -13.00
C GLU A 276 16.15 -19.42 -13.83
N CYS A 277 16.80 -18.29 -13.58
CA CYS A 277 16.58 -16.98 -14.25
C CYS A 277 15.14 -16.48 -14.19
N GLN A 278 14.39 -16.86 -13.18
CA GLN A 278 12.97 -16.51 -13.03
C GLN A 278 12.75 -15.03 -12.72
N LEU A 279 13.75 -14.31 -12.20
CA LEU A 279 13.71 -12.85 -12.05
C LEU A 279 13.76 -12.11 -13.39
N GLY A 280 14.14 -12.82 -14.44
CA GLY A 280 14.23 -12.34 -15.80
C GLY A 280 15.66 -12.03 -16.21
N THR A 281 15.91 -12.25 -17.50
CA THR A 281 17.15 -11.84 -18.17
C THR A 281 16.94 -10.51 -18.88
N LEU A 282 18.00 -9.89 -19.35
CA LEU A 282 17.94 -8.64 -20.11
C LEU A 282 17.13 -8.75 -21.40
N ASP A 283 17.21 -9.88 -22.08
CA ASP A 283 16.46 -10.09 -23.31
C ASP A 283 14.94 -10.24 -23.06
N GLY A 284 14.55 -10.56 -21.79
CA GLY A 284 13.16 -10.55 -21.33
C GLY A 284 12.19 -11.41 -22.14
N ARG A 285 12.66 -12.11 -23.16
CA ARG A 285 11.87 -12.77 -24.20
C ARG A 285 12.03 -14.28 -24.23
N THR A 286 13.15 -14.80 -23.71
CA THR A 286 13.40 -16.24 -23.71
C THR A 286 13.49 -16.77 -22.29
N ARG A 287 13.01 -18.01 -22.07
CA ARG A 287 13.17 -18.75 -20.81
C ARG A 287 14.58 -19.35 -20.66
N SER A 288 15.52 -18.94 -21.49
CA SER A 288 16.89 -19.42 -21.44
C SER A 288 17.67 -18.72 -20.36
N CYS A 289 18.12 -19.47 -19.37
CA CYS A 289 19.13 -19.03 -18.41
C CYS A 289 20.53 -18.91 -19.00
N GLU A 290 20.71 -19.40 -20.23
CA GLU A 290 21.98 -19.21 -20.91
C GLU A 290 22.06 -17.77 -21.39
N PRO A 291 22.89 -16.90 -20.75
CA PRO A 291 23.09 -15.55 -21.23
C PRO A 291 23.64 -15.62 -22.66
N ASP A 292 23.14 -14.74 -23.53
CA ASP A 292 23.83 -14.52 -24.80
C ASP A 292 25.30 -14.26 -24.49
N PRO A 293 26.24 -14.90 -25.19
CA PRO A 293 27.65 -14.71 -24.92
C PRO A 293 28.04 -13.23 -24.99
N GLY A 294 28.41 -12.67 -23.83
CA GLY A 294 28.82 -11.28 -23.71
C GLY A 294 27.69 -10.32 -23.24
N VAL A 295 26.49 -10.78 -22.90
CA VAL A 295 25.44 -9.96 -22.28
C VAL A 295 25.40 -10.24 -20.78
N ALA A 296 25.43 -9.17 -19.97
CA ALA A 296 25.24 -9.26 -18.53
C ALA A 296 23.77 -9.35 -18.19
N ASN A 297 23.37 -10.32 -17.37
CA ASN A 297 22.05 -10.39 -16.76
C ASN A 297 21.84 -9.20 -15.82
N GLY A 298 20.62 -8.74 -15.67
CA GLY A 298 20.29 -7.65 -14.74
C GLY A 298 20.23 -8.11 -13.27
N TYR A 299 20.46 -9.40 -13.00
CA TYR A 299 20.33 -10.03 -11.67
C TYR A 299 21.38 -11.10 -11.46
N ALA A 300 21.85 -11.24 -10.21
CA ALA A 300 22.63 -12.35 -9.72
C ALA A 300 21.72 -13.57 -9.43
N ASP A 301 22.29 -14.64 -8.88
CA ASP A 301 21.56 -15.87 -8.54
C ASP A 301 20.51 -15.64 -7.43
N GLU A 302 20.63 -14.58 -6.65
CA GLU A 302 19.71 -14.20 -5.58
C GLU A 302 19.52 -12.69 -5.54
N LEU A 303 18.24 -12.26 -5.43
CA LEU A 303 17.87 -10.87 -5.14
C LEU A 303 17.45 -10.77 -3.68
N ARG A 304 18.00 -9.79 -2.95
CA ARG A 304 17.69 -9.56 -1.54
C ARG A 304 17.22 -8.15 -1.30
N PHE A 305 16.25 -8.03 -0.37
CA PHE A 305 15.86 -6.77 0.25
C PHE A 305 16.02 -6.94 1.74
N GLU A 306 16.80 -6.06 2.37
CA GLU A 306 17.01 -6.04 3.81
C GLU A 306 16.55 -4.71 4.37
N ARG A 307 15.83 -4.73 5.49
CA ARG A 307 15.45 -3.53 6.23
C ARG A 307 15.79 -3.69 7.68
N GLU A 308 16.54 -2.73 8.20
CA GLU A 308 16.83 -2.60 9.62
C GLU A 308 16.23 -1.30 10.14
N GLN A 309 15.50 -1.39 11.26
CA GLN A 309 14.89 -0.23 11.89
C GLN A 309 15.17 -0.24 13.38
N VAL A 310 15.59 0.91 13.90
CA VAL A 310 15.67 1.18 15.33
C VAL A 310 14.94 2.49 15.61
N ALA A 311 14.06 2.48 16.60
CA ALA A 311 13.34 3.66 17.01
C ALA A 311 13.24 3.73 18.53
N THR A 312 13.24 4.95 19.07
CA THR A 312 12.98 5.23 20.48
C THR A 312 12.02 6.39 20.60
N GLY A 313 11.26 6.45 21.66
CA GLY A 313 10.37 7.57 21.88
C GLY A 313 9.94 7.72 23.32
N HIS A 314 9.21 8.80 23.54
CA HIS A 314 8.71 9.23 24.81
C HIS A 314 7.28 9.77 24.68
N THR A 315 6.41 9.33 25.57
CA THR A 315 5.09 9.94 25.77
C THR A 315 5.05 10.52 27.18
N GLY A 316 4.87 11.84 27.28
CA GLY A 316 4.73 12.55 28.55
C GLY A 316 3.35 13.15 28.71
N ARG A 317 2.61 12.76 29.74
CA ARG A 317 1.26 13.25 30.07
C ARG A 317 1.36 14.33 31.14
N PHE A 318 1.18 15.57 30.74
CA PHE A 318 1.23 16.74 31.62
C PHE A 318 -0.18 17.26 31.90
N ALA A 319 -0.35 18.01 32.96
CA ALA A 319 -1.63 18.67 33.24
C ALA A 319 -2.11 19.62 32.13
N SER A 320 -1.17 20.10 31.27
CA SER A 320 -1.44 20.98 30.16
C SER A 320 -1.64 20.24 28.80
N GLY A 321 -1.38 18.94 28.72
CA GLY A 321 -1.46 18.18 27.48
C GLY A 321 -0.46 17.04 27.41
N THR A 322 -0.40 16.36 26.28
CA THR A 322 0.46 15.21 26.02
C THR A 322 1.54 15.55 25.01
N LEU A 323 2.80 15.29 25.38
CA LEU A 323 3.96 15.35 24.50
C LEU A 323 4.27 13.94 23.99
N GLU A 324 4.39 13.80 22.68
CA GLU A 324 4.88 12.59 22.03
C GLU A 324 6.07 12.94 21.17
N SER A 325 7.17 12.21 21.37
CA SER A 325 8.39 12.40 20.60
C SER A 325 8.99 11.06 20.22
N SER A 326 9.55 10.96 19.02
CA SER A 326 10.24 9.76 18.55
C SER A 326 11.44 10.10 17.68
N LEU A 327 12.47 9.26 17.77
CA LEU A 327 13.62 9.26 16.87
C LEU A 327 13.72 7.87 16.26
N MET A 328 13.77 7.81 14.94
CA MET A 328 13.87 6.57 14.17
C MET A 328 15.03 6.65 13.18
N ARG A 329 15.77 5.56 13.03
CA ARG A 329 16.63 5.30 11.87
C ARG A 329 16.17 4.03 11.19
N ASN A 330 16.00 4.11 9.88
CA ASN A 330 15.52 3.02 9.03
C ASN A 330 16.44 2.94 7.80
N THR A 331 17.08 1.80 7.62
CA THR A 331 17.92 1.53 6.45
C THR A 331 17.28 0.41 5.64
N THR A 332 17.16 0.60 4.33
CA THR A 332 16.66 -0.42 3.38
C THR A 332 17.70 -0.61 2.29
N GLU A 333 18.16 -1.84 2.13
CA GLU A 333 19.19 -2.23 1.15
C GLU A 333 18.62 -3.24 0.14
N THR A 334 19.06 -3.12 -1.11
CA THR A 334 18.80 -4.08 -2.19
C THR A 334 20.12 -4.55 -2.77
N THR A 335 20.36 -5.85 -2.69
CA THR A 335 21.51 -6.53 -3.28
C THR A 335 21.08 -7.59 -4.28
N GLY A 336 22.02 -8.04 -5.14
CA GLY A 336 21.74 -9.04 -6.18
C GLY A 336 21.23 -8.47 -7.49
N ARG A 337 21.22 -7.12 -7.65
CA ARG A 337 21.12 -6.50 -8.96
C ARG A 337 22.48 -6.37 -9.61
N THR A 338 22.52 -6.45 -10.92
CA THR A 338 23.72 -6.17 -11.73
C THR A 338 23.40 -5.08 -12.75
N ILE A 339 24.44 -4.38 -13.19
CA ILE A 339 24.32 -3.39 -14.27
C ILE A 339 24.10 -4.14 -15.58
N PRO A 340 22.96 -3.91 -16.27
CA PRO A 340 22.71 -4.55 -17.54
C PRO A 340 23.64 -4.00 -18.61
N GLY A 341 23.93 -4.78 -19.67
CA GLY A 341 24.76 -4.35 -20.82
C GLY A 341 25.70 -5.42 -21.31
N THR A 342 26.72 -5.04 -22.07
CA THR A 342 27.78 -5.98 -22.48
C THR A 342 28.66 -6.32 -21.29
N ALA A 343 28.79 -7.60 -20.98
CA ALA A 343 29.53 -8.07 -19.81
C ALA A 343 31.01 -7.64 -19.88
N GLY A 344 31.47 -6.96 -18.82
CA GLY A 344 32.83 -6.47 -18.69
C GLY A 344 33.19 -5.27 -19.57
N GLU A 345 32.23 -4.69 -20.28
CA GLU A 345 32.42 -3.46 -21.05
C GLU A 345 31.79 -2.25 -20.34
N ALA A 346 32.51 -1.15 -20.32
CA ALA A 346 32.01 0.11 -19.82
C ALA A 346 31.07 0.77 -20.82
N TYR A 347 30.04 1.44 -20.30
CA TYR A 347 29.18 2.28 -21.12
C TYR A 347 29.99 3.43 -21.75
N ALA A 348 29.67 3.77 -23.02
CA ALA A 348 30.37 4.79 -23.76
C ALA A 348 30.28 6.14 -23.00
N GLY A 349 31.46 6.68 -22.64
CA GLY A 349 31.57 7.92 -21.88
C GLY A 349 31.47 7.74 -20.33
N PHE A 350 31.14 6.54 -19.82
CA PHE A 350 31.00 6.25 -18.39
C PHE A 350 31.89 5.07 -18.00
N PRO A 351 33.19 5.26 -17.84
CA PRO A 351 34.13 4.17 -17.58
C PRO A 351 33.90 3.47 -16.21
N GLY A 352 33.16 4.10 -15.31
CA GLY A 352 32.75 3.52 -14.01
C GLY A 352 31.48 2.70 -14.04
N ILE A 353 30.72 2.72 -15.15
CA ILE A 353 29.49 1.92 -15.32
C ILE A 353 29.80 0.76 -16.24
N VAL A 354 29.98 -0.44 -15.68
CA VAL A 354 30.40 -1.63 -16.42
C VAL A 354 29.28 -2.67 -16.39
N GLY A 355 28.94 -3.20 -17.57
CA GLY A 355 27.93 -4.26 -17.67
C GLY A 355 28.34 -5.51 -16.88
N GLY A 356 27.46 -6.00 -16.01
CA GLY A 356 27.68 -7.14 -15.14
C GLY A 356 28.18 -6.82 -13.74
N ASP A 357 28.63 -5.58 -13.50
CA ASP A 357 29.03 -5.18 -12.14
C ASP A 357 27.81 -5.15 -11.20
N PRO A 358 27.98 -5.47 -9.91
CA PRO A 358 26.92 -5.33 -8.92
C PRO A 358 26.38 -3.89 -8.85
N ARG A 359 25.08 -3.74 -8.73
CA ARG A 359 24.42 -2.49 -8.42
C ARG A 359 23.68 -2.63 -7.10
N GLU A 360 24.27 -2.19 -6.02
CA GLU A 360 23.69 -2.13 -4.72
C GLU A 360 22.92 -0.81 -4.57
N LEU A 361 21.78 -0.85 -3.90
CA LEU A 361 20.95 0.31 -3.60
C LEU A 361 20.69 0.31 -2.09
N GLU A 362 21.07 1.38 -1.41
CA GLU A 362 20.79 1.56 0.02
C GLU A 362 20.14 2.91 0.25
N THR A 363 19.07 2.94 1.03
CA THR A 363 18.47 4.19 1.50
C THR A 363 18.37 4.17 3.01
N THR A 364 18.78 5.28 3.62
CA THR A 364 18.68 5.50 5.06
C THR A 364 17.86 6.74 5.34
N ASN A 365 16.86 6.61 6.22
CA ASN A 365 16.11 7.74 6.74
C ASN A 365 16.32 7.85 8.25
N THR A 366 16.68 9.03 8.71
CA THR A 366 16.71 9.39 10.14
C THR A 366 15.64 10.43 10.39
N VAL A 367 14.65 10.11 11.23
CA VAL A 367 13.47 10.95 11.44
C VAL A 367 13.30 11.25 12.92
N LEU A 368 13.23 12.54 13.26
CA LEU A 368 12.86 13.06 14.57
C LEU A 368 11.50 13.72 14.45
N ASP A 369 10.51 13.19 15.16
CA ASP A 369 9.18 13.74 15.29
C ASP A 369 8.91 14.17 16.72
N SER A 370 8.22 15.31 16.89
CA SER A 370 7.71 15.72 18.19
C SER A 370 6.43 16.53 18.04
N LYS A 371 5.40 16.17 18.82
CA LYS A 371 4.14 16.92 18.88
C LYS A 371 3.65 17.07 20.31
N PHE A 372 2.96 18.17 20.55
CA PHE A 372 2.29 18.44 21.81
C PHE A 372 0.81 18.72 21.55
N THR A 373 -0.04 17.90 22.13
CA THR A 373 -1.51 18.01 22.03
C THR A 373 -2.08 18.51 23.35
N MET A 374 -2.86 19.59 23.30
CA MET A 374 -3.35 20.26 24.50
C MET A 374 -4.82 20.68 24.39
N PRO A 375 -5.63 20.42 25.43
CA PRO A 375 -6.98 20.97 25.51
C PRO A 375 -6.95 22.44 25.98
N LEU A 376 -7.56 23.33 25.23
CA LEU A 376 -7.64 24.77 25.51
C LEU A 376 -9.11 25.24 25.47
N GLY A 377 -9.89 24.93 26.50
CA GLY A 377 -11.33 25.21 26.53
C GLY A 377 -12.08 24.35 25.54
N ASP A 378 -12.70 24.99 24.52
CA ASP A 378 -13.43 24.28 23.46
C ASP A 378 -12.52 23.87 22.28
N HIS A 379 -11.21 23.96 22.45
CA HIS A 379 -10.19 23.64 21.46
C HIS A 379 -9.35 22.44 21.88
N MET A 380 -9.02 21.60 20.92
CA MET A 380 -7.96 20.60 21.02
C MET A 380 -6.88 20.96 20.02
N THR A 381 -5.77 21.52 20.53
CA THR A 381 -4.70 22.06 19.69
C THR A 381 -3.50 21.14 19.70
N THR A 382 -3.02 20.77 18.52
CA THR A 382 -1.78 20.00 18.30
C THR A 382 -0.77 20.90 17.60
N ILE A 383 0.43 21.03 18.16
CA ILE A 383 1.60 21.68 17.55
C ILE A 383 2.75 20.68 17.50
N GLY A 384 3.49 20.69 16.41
CA GLY A 384 4.60 19.77 16.28
C GLY A 384 5.64 20.21 15.25
N GLY A 385 6.70 19.42 15.19
CA GLY A 385 7.79 19.58 14.23
C GLY A 385 8.40 18.26 13.88
N GLN A 386 9.03 18.22 12.72
CA GLN A 386 9.75 17.06 12.19
C GLN A 386 11.09 17.53 11.62
N TRP A 387 12.11 16.73 11.84
CA TRP A 387 13.36 16.78 11.10
C TRP A 387 13.60 15.41 10.48
N MET A 388 13.89 15.39 9.19
CA MET A 388 14.16 14.17 8.44
C MET A 388 15.41 14.38 7.61
N ASP A 389 16.33 13.43 7.72
CA ASP A 389 17.53 13.31 6.92
C ASP A 389 17.47 12.00 6.15
N SER A 390 17.62 12.08 4.83
CA SER A 390 17.48 10.96 3.91
C SER A 390 18.71 10.85 3.04
N GLU A 391 19.30 9.66 3.00
CA GLU A 391 20.46 9.31 2.20
C GLU A 391 20.09 8.20 1.22
N LEU A 392 20.66 8.23 0.02
CA LEU A 392 20.60 7.17 -0.98
C LEU A 392 21.96 6.93 -1.58
N ASP A 393 22.44 5.70 -1.48
CA ASP A 393 23.57 5.17 -2.21
C ASP A 393 23.06 4.32 -3.39
N ASP A 394 23.47 4.64 -4.61
CA ASP A 394 23.20 3.88 -5.83
C ASP A 394 24.51 3.52 -6.51
N GLY A 395 24.77 2.23 -6.67
CA GLY A 395 25.99 1.71 -7.30
C GLY A 395 26.24 2.18 -8.74
N LEU A 396 25.28 2.85 -9.38
CA LEU A 396 25.48 3.51 -10.67
C LEU A 396 26.12 4.88 -10.54
N ALA A 397 25.78 5.64 -9.51
CA ALA A 397 26.13 7.04 -9.41
C ALA A 397 27.54 7.28 -8.84
N GLY A 398 28.00 6.38 -7.97
CA GLY A 398 29.32 6.48 -7.33
C GLY A 398 29.43 7.61 -6.29
N GLU A 399 28.29 8.18 -5.88
CA GLU A 399 28.17 9.17 -4.82
C GLU A 399 26.86 8.96 -4.04
N THR A 400 26.84 9.40 -2.79
CA THR A 400 25.66 9.38 -1.92
C THR A 400 24.81 10.61 -2.16
N PHE A 401 23.50 10.43 -2.34
CA PHE A 401 22.54 11.54 -2.43
C PHE A 401 21.94 11.80 -1.06
N GLU A 402 21.93 13.05 -0.64
CA GLU A 402 21.43 13.47 0.67
C GLU A 402 20.35 14.52 0.51
N GLN A 403 19.37 14.49 1.41
CA GLN A 403 18.30 15.48 1.48
C GLN A 403 17.85 15.68 2.92
N THR A 404 17.79 16.93 3.35
CA THR A 404 17.27 17.27 4.67
C THR A 404 15.94 18.03 4.54
N THR A 405 14.94 17.58 5.31
CA THR A 405 13.65 18.24 5.46
C THR A 405 13.43 18.68 6.90
N THR A 406 12.97 19.91 7.08
CA THR A 406 12.53 20.44 8.38
C THR A 406 11.11 20.93 8.28
N ALA A 407 10.25 20.58 9.23
CA ALA A 407 8.85 20.95 9.20
C ALA A 407 8.35 21.46 10.55
N LEU A 408 7.39 22.38 10.47
CA LEU A 408 6.57 22.82 11.61
C LEU A 408 5.09 22.73 11.22
N PHE A 409 4.25 22.21 12.11
CA PHE A 409 2.82 22.10 11.87
C PHE A 409 2.00 22.46 13.10
N ALA A 410 0.78 22.91 12.84
CA ALA A 410 -0.23 23.11 13.86
C ALA A 410 -1.60 22.71 13.32
N GLU A 411 -2.40 22.09 14.16
CA GLU A 411 -3.80 21.76 13.88
C GLU A 411 -4.64 22.06 15.13
N ASP A 412 -5.81 22.62 14.94
CA ASP A 412 -6.75 22.95 16.00
C ASP A 412 -8.14 22.41 15.65
N GLU A 413 -8.68 21.57 16.51
CA GLU A 413 -10.07 21.16 16.47
C GLU A 413 -10.87 22.02 17.44
N TRP A 414 -11.74 22.85 16.89
CA TRP A 414 -12.58 23.79 17.62
C TRP A 414 -14.02 23.29 17.69
N MET A 415 -14.49 22.98 18.90
CA MET A 415 -15.87 22.67 19.16
C MET A 415 -16.72 23.96 19.09
N LEU A 416 -17.21 24.28 17.89
CA LEU A 416 -18.09 25.44 17.68
C LEU A 416 -19.40 25.34 18.48
N ARG A 417 -19.83 24.09 18.67
CA ARG A 417 -20.97 23.64 19.51
C ARG A 417 -20.70 22.21 19.93
N ASP A 418 -21.44 21.69 20.89
CA ASP A 418 -21.31 20.30 21.36
C ASP A 418 -21.49 19.24 20.24
N ASP A 419 -22.16 19.62 19.15
CA ASP A 419 -22.47 18.76 18.00
C ASP A 419 -21.71 19.15 16.70
N LEU A 420 -20.84 20.16 16.76
CA LEU A 420 -20.20 20.73 15.57
C LEU A 420 -18.73 21.08 15.84
N ALA A 421 -17.84 20.36 15.24
CA ALA A 421 -16.40 20.58 15.29
C ALA A 421 -15.86 21.13 13.96
N LEU A 422 -14.93 22.08 14.03
CA LEU A 422 -14.17 22.64 12.91
C LEU A 422 -12.69 22.37 13.16
N THR A 423 -12.06 21.59 12.30
CA THR A 423 -10.61 21.38 12.31
C THR A 423 -9.94 22.27 11.30
N LEU A 424 -8.93 23.03 11.72
CA LEU A 424 -8.08 23.87 10.86
C LEU A 424 -6.63 23.52 11.13
N GLY A 425 -5.88 23.24 10.09
CA GLY A 425 -4.47 22.88 10.20
C GLY A 425 -3.62 23.46 9.08
N GLY A 426 -2.32 23.51 9.34
CA GLY A 426 -1.32 23.89 8.36
C GLY A 426 0.05 23.37 8.74
N ARG A 427 0.81 22.95 7.73
CA ARG A 427 2.19 22.50 7.84
C ARG A 427 3.05 23.27 6.86
N TYR A 428 4.20 23.69 7.33
CA TYR A 428 5.25 24.32 6.54
C TYR A 428 6.47 23.40 6.56
N ASP A 429 6.84 22.91 5.39
CA ASP A 429 8.04 22.10 5.16
C ASP A 429 9.08 22.93 4.44
N HIS A 430 10.33 22.75 4.80
CA HIS A 430 11.49 23.33 4.11
C HIS A 430 12.46 22.23 3.76
N HIS A 431 12.72 22.10 2.46
CA HIS A 431 13.67 21.18 1.86
C HIS A 431 14.90 21.95 1.37
N ASP A 432 16.06 21.35 1.51
CA ASP A 432 17.32 21.91 1.01
C ASP A 432 17.40 21.90 -0.52
N ALA A 433 16.78 20.93 -1.21
CA ALA A 433 16.84 20.78 -2.66
C ALA A 433 15.87 21.74 -3.43
N PHE A 434 14.58 21.81 -3.04
CA PHE A 434 13.54 22.53 -3.80
C PHE A 434 12.74 23.55 -2.98
N GLY A 435 13.24 23.94 -1.80
CA GLY A 435 12.69 25.06 -1.03
C GLY A 435 11.49 24.65 -0.17
N SER A 436 10.41 25.43 -0.18
CA SER A 436 9.38 25.31 0.86
C SER A 436 8.02 24.97 0.29
N GLN A 437 7.27 24.12 1.02
CA GLN A 437 5.91 23.73 0.72
C GLN A 437 4.98 24.06 1.89
N PHE A 438 3.72 24.42 1.59
CA PHE A 438 2.69 24.67 2.59
C PHE A 438 1.45 23.82 2.33
N SER A 439 1.05 23.03 3.33
CA SER A 439 -0.05 22.07 3.27
C SER A 439 -1.16 22.47 4.24
N PRO A 440 -2.16 23.29 3.80
CA PRO A 440 -3.30 23.65 4.62
C PRO A 440 -4.38 22.56 4.60
N ARG A 441 -5.21 22.54 5.67
CA ARG A 441 -6.36 21.67 5.81
C ARG A 441 -7.48 22.40 6.55
N GLY A 442 -8.72 22.19 6.12
CA GLY A 442 -9.91 22.61 6.84
C GLY A 442 -10.98 21.53 6.75
N TYR A 443 -11.55 21.11 7.85
CA TYR A 443 -12.51 20.02 7.92
C TYR A 443 -13.62 20.31 8.93
N LEU A 444 -14.87 19.98 8.60
CA LEU A 444 -16.05 20.15 9.45
C LEU A 444 -16.67 18.78 9.75
N VAL A 445 -16.99 18.53 11.02
CA VAL A 445 -17.75 17.36 11.48
C VAL A 445 -18.98 17.85 12.24
N TRP A 446 -20.16 17.40 11.81
CA TRP A 446 -21.42 17.82 12.39
C TRP A 446 -22.32 16.62 12.73
N ASN A 447 -22.48 16.35 14.00
CA ASN A 447 -23.38 15.35 14.55
C ASN A 447 -24.82 15.88 14.61
N THR A 448 -25.48 15.93 13.43
CA THR A 448 -26.81 16.57 13.26
C THR A 448 -27.90 15.96 14.14
N THR A 449 -27.79 14.67 14.40
CA THR A 449 -28.64 13.90 15.32
C THR A 449 -27.81 12.75 15.91
N PRO A 450 -28.28 12.03 16.93
CA PRO A 450 -27.59 10.84 17.46
C PRO A 450 -27.31 9.72 16.43
N ASN A 451 -27.99 9.79 15.28
CA ASN A 451 -27.88 8.79 14.23
C ASN A 451 -27.16 9.28 12.96
N TRP A 452 -26.98 10.59 12.80
CA TRP A 452 -26.44 11.18 11.58
C TRP A 452 -25.25 12.09 11.87
N THR A 453 -24.13 11.80 11.22
CA THR A 453 -22.95 12.66 11.17
C THR A 453 -22.72 13.10 9.73
N LEU A 454 -22.55 14.40 9.50
CA LEU A 454 -22.12 14.99 8.25
C LEU A 454 -20.67 15.43 8.38
N LYS A 455 -19.88 15.17 7.36
CA LYS A 455 -18.44 15.53 7.32
C LYS A 455 -18.11 16.20 6.00
N GLY A 456 -17.12 17.06 5.99
CA GLY A 456 -16.59 17.59 4.75
C GLY A 456 -15.41 18.49 4.97
N GLY A 457 -14.53 18.54 3.97
CA GLY A 457 -13.31 19.33 4.08
C GLY A 457 -12.58 19.51 2.78
N VAL A 458 -11.54 20.32 2.87
CA VAL A 458 -10.56 20.56 1.79
C VAL A 458 -9.17 20.44 2.39
N SER A 459 -8.29 19.74 1.70
CA SER A 459 -6.89 19.59 2.08
C SER A 459 -5.98 19.67 0.86
N ARG A 460 -4.75 20.15 1.08
CA ARG A 460 -3.69 20.14 0.09
C ARG A 460 -2.59 19.19 0.55
N GLY A 461 -2.11 18.35 -0.36
CA GLY A 461 -0.99 17.47 -0.18
C GLY A 461 0.12 17.78 -1.17
N TYR A 462 1.31 17.20 -0.90
CA TYR A 462 2.43 17.25 -1.82
C TYR A 462 3.26 15.97 -1.71
N LYS A 463 4.04 15.69 -2.77
CA LYS A 463 5.04 14.64 -2.81
C LYS A 463 6.34 15.19 -3.37
N THR A 464 7.43 14.86 -2.72
CA THR A 464 8.78 15.23 -3.18
C THR A 464 9.21 14.36 -4.34
N PRO A 465 9.99 14.90 -5.31
CA PRO A 465 10.75 14.06 -6.23
C PRO A 465 11.61 13.07 -5.47
N SER A 466 11.89 11.90 -6.06
CA SER A 466 12.80 10.94 -5.44
C SER A 466 14.25 11.42 -5.52
N LEU A 467 15.10 10.96 -4.58
CA LEU A 467 16.52 11.30 -4.60
C LEU A 467 17.20 10.89 -5.92
N ASN A 468 16.79 9.76 -6.51
CA ASN A 468 17.29 9.32 -7.80
C ASN A 468 16.95 10.30 -8.93
N ASP A 469 15.76 10.91 -8.91
CA ASP A 469 15.30 11.81 -9.97
C ASP A 469 15.93 13.19 -9.90
N LEU A 470 16.37 13.63 -8.72
CA LEU A 470 17.02 14.93 -8.49
C LEU A 470 18.53 14.91 -8.81
N HIS A 471 19.12 13.75 -9.07
CA HIS A 471 20.55 13.63 -9.33
C HIS A 471 20.97 14.37 -10.61
N ASP A 472 22.05 15.16 -10.56
CA ASP A 472 22.66 15.78 -11.73
C ASP A 472 23.67 14.83 -12.36
N GLY A 473 23.19 13.80 -13.06
CA GLY A 473 24.01 12.76 -13.68
C GLY A 473 23.21 11.54 -14.11
N ILE A 474 23.87 10.42 -14.36
CA ILE A 474 23.22 9.15 -14.69
C ILE A 474 22.55 8.60 -13.43
N ASN A 475 21.24 8.36 -13.51
CA ASN A 475 20.43 7.83 -12.42
C ASN A 475 19.82 6.45 -12.71
N GLY A 476 19.95 5.94 -13.93
CA GLY A 476 19.38 4.66 -14.26
C GLY A 476 19.83 4.08 -15.58
N VAL A 477 19.54 2.80 -15.76
CA VAL A 477 19.70 2.05 -17.01
C VAL A 477 18.40 1.33 -17.28
N THR A 478 17.78 1.59 -18.41
CA THR A 478 16.52 0.98 -18.84
C THR A 478 16.63 0.42 -20.26
N GLY A 479 15.51 -0.05 -20.86
CA GLY A 479 15.53 -0.62 -22.20
C GLY A 479 16.47 -1.81 -22.34
N GLN A 480 16.54 -2.68 -21.30
CA GLN A 480 17.42 -3.85 -21.30
C GLN A 480 18.91 -3.50 -21.45
N GLY A 481 19.34 -2.40 -20.83
CA GLY A 481 20.73 -1.95 -20.89
C GLY A 481 21.07 -1.08 -22.08
N THR A 482 20.10 -0.68 -22.88
CA THR A 482 20.32 0.14 -24.09
C THR A 482 20.08 1.63 -23.88
N ILE A 483 19.35 2.01 -22.82
CA ILE A 483 18.96 3.39 -22.56
C ILE A 483 19.46 3.81 -21.19
N LEU A 484 20.34 4.80 -21.16
CA LEU A 484 20.72 5.49 -19.93
C LEU A 484 19.69 6.58 -19.63
N THR A 485 19.33 6.72 -18.36
CA THR A 485 18.50 7.81 -17.88
C THR A 485 19.31 8.78 -17.04
N ILE A 486 18.93 10.04 -17.06
CA ILE A 486 19.55 11.11 -16.28
C ILE A 486 18.55 11.72 -15.33
N GLY A 487 19.03 12.17 -14.20
CA GLY A 487 18.20 12.91 -13.26
C GLY A 487 17.93 14.34 -13.72
N ASN A 488 17.08 15.02 -12.98
CA ASN A 488 16.66 16.39 -13.26
C ASN A 488 16.60 17.19 -11.94
N PRO A 489 17.64 17.96 -11.63
CA PRO A 489 17.65 18.78 -10.40
C PRO A 489 16.64 19.93 -10.40
N ASP A 490 16.00 20.22 -11.55
CA ASP A 490 14.99 21.27 -11.68
C ASP A 490 13.56 20.74 -11.39
N LEU A 491 13.39 19.48 -10.96
CA LEU A 491 12.07 18.94 -10.62
C LEU A 491 11.46 19.68 -9.42
N GLU A 492 10.18 19.99 -9.58
CA GLU A 492 9.35 20.55 -8.51
C GLU A 492 8.50 19.45 -7.83
N PRO A 493 8.12 19.62 -6.55
CA PRO A 493 7.20 18.70 -5.90
C PRO A 493 5.85 18.62 -6.59
N GLU A 494 5.32 17.40 -6.72
CA GLU A 494 3.94 17.16 -7.13
C GLU A 494 2.98 17.65 -6.06
N THR A 495 1.84 18.19 -6.44
CA THR A 495 0.84 18.69 -5.48
C THR A 495 -0.55 18.14 -5.75
N SER A 496 -1.38 18.05 -4.72
CA SER A 496 -2.80 17.71 -4.85
C SER A 496 -3.68 18.62 -4.04
N THR A 497 -4.88 18.89 -4.56
CA THR A 497 -5.96 19.50 -3.82
C THR A 497 -7.15 18.56 -3.81
N SER A 498 -7.59 18.18 -2.62
CA SER A 498 -8.74 17.29 -2.43
C SER A 498 -9.86 18.00 -1.70
N SER A 499 -11.09 17.71 -2.13
CA SER A 499 -12.30 18.13 -1.43
C SER A 499 -13.25 16.96 -1.28
N GLU A 500 -13.90 16.84 -0.14
CA GLU A 500 -14.88 15.79 0.10
C GLU A 500 -16.05 16.25 0.95
N ILE A 501 -17.18 15.56 0.78
CA ILE A 501 -18.36 15.68 1.63
C ILE A 501 -18.95 14.29 1.84
N GLY A 502 -19.23 13.94 3.09
CA GLY A 502 -19.74 12.65 3.49
C GLY A 502 -20.87 12.72 4.48
N ALA A 503 -21.63 11.66 4.54
CA ALA A 503 -22.67 11.42 5.54
C ALA A 503 -22.51 10.01 6.11
N HIS A 504 -22.59 9.90 7.41
CA HIS A 504 -22.63 8.63 8.12
C HIS A 504 -23.96 8.49 8.87
N TYR A 505 -24.55 7.31 8.80
CA TYR A 505 -25.77 6.95 9.50
C TYR A 505 -25.56 5.68 10.33
N ASP A 506 -25.94 5.73 11.59
CA ASP A 506 -25.99 4.59 12.50
C ASP A 506 -27.37 4.54 13.18
N ASN A 507 -28.12 3.47 12.96
CA ASN A 507 -29.42 3.29 13.62
C ASN A 507 -29.30 2.80 15.07
N GLN A 508 -28.07 2.55 15.54
CA GLN A 508 -27.74 1.99 16.87
C GLN A 508 -28.43 0.63 17.16
N GLN A 509 -28.83 -0.07 16.10
CA GLN A 509 -29.49 -1.37 16.13
C GLN A 509 -28.88 -2.35 15.13
N GLY A 510 -27.62 -2.14 14.76
CA GLY A 510 -26.86 -3.01 13.87
C GLY A 510 -26.94 -2.67 12.37
N PHE A 511 -27.41 -1.48 12.01
CA PHE A 511 -27.30 -0.96 10.64
C PHE A 511 -26.51 0.33 10.61
N THR A 512 -25.40 0.32 9.87
CA THR A 512 -24.60 1.50 9.57
C THR A 512 -24.47 1.68 8.06
N ALA A 513 -24.42 2.93 7.62
CA ALA A 513 -24.18 3.27 6.22
C ALA A 513 -23.38 4.57 6.13
N SER A 514 -22.46 4.63 5.17
CA SER A 514 -21.69 5.85 4.86
C SER A 514 -21.73 6.12 3.37
N ALA A 515 -21.72 7.40 3.00
CA ALA A 515 -21.61 7.87 1.64
C ALA A 515 -20.66 9.08 1.61
N THR A 516 -19.65 9.05 0.74
CA THR A 516 -18.69 10.14 0.56
C THR A 516 -18.58 10.48 -0.93
N LEU A 517 -18.71 11.75 -1.26
CA LEU A 517 -18.35 12.32 -2.56
C LEU A 517 -16.96 12.92 -2.44
N PHE A 518 -16.09 12.65 -3.39
CA PHE A 518 -14.73 13.18 -3.41
C PHE A 518 -14.37 13.77 -4.77
N HIS A 519 -13.45 14.74 -4.76
CA HIS A 519 -12.83 15.32 -5.94
C HIS A 519 -11.37 15.65 -5.62
N ASN A 520 -10.43 15.11 -6.40
CA ASN A 520 -9.00 15.30 -6.27
C ASN A 520 -8.44 15.86 -7.57
N GLN A 521 -7.62 16.88 -7.49
CA GLN A 521 -6.85 17.42 -8.60
C GLN A 521 -5.36 17.27 -8.27
N PHE A 522 -4.60 16.83 -9.26
CA PHE A 522 -3.14 16.72 -9.19
C PHE A 522 -2.51 17.68 -10.17
N ASP A 523 -1.46 18.32 -9.73
CA ASP A 523 -0.69 19.26 -10.51
C ASP A 523 0.81 18.88 -10.43
N ASP A 524 1.56 19.20 -11.48
CA ASP A 524 3.01 19.01 -11.57
C ASP A 524 3.48 17.55 -11.43
N LYS A 525 2.67 16.59 -11.90
CA LYS A 525 3.01 15.18 -11.84
C LYS A 525 4.34 14.91 -12.55
N ILE A 526 5.23 14.17 -11.87
CA ILE A 526 6.51 13.73 -12.43
C ILE A 526 6.26 12.52 -13.34
N ALA A 527 6.70 12.62 -14.59
CA ALA A 527 6.58 11.58 -15.58
C ALA A 527 7.79 11.60 -16.53
N SER A 528 7.96 10.51 -17.29
CA SER A 528 9.00 10.47 -18.32
C SER A 528 8.74 11.55 -19.38
N GLY A 529 9.69 12.45 -19.51
CA GLY A 529 9.67 13.51 -20.53
C GLY A 529 10.17 13.04 -21.90
N ASN A 530 10.20 13.97 -22.84
CA ASN A 530 10.90 13.74 -24.10
C ASN A 530 12.40 13.56 -23.87
N ASP A 531 13.05 12.79 -24.75
CA ASP A 531 14.50 12.61 -24.72
C ASP A 531 15.22 13.95 -24.69
N ARG A 532 16.14 14.13 -23.75
CA ARG A 532 16.97 15.32 -23.61
C ARG A 532 18.26 15.16 -24.42
N GLN A 533 18.50 16.08 -25.33
CA GLN A 533 19.80 16.18 -26.03
C GLN A 533 20.80 16.89 -25.11
N VAL A 534 21.80 16.16 -24.65
CA VAL A 534 22.94 16.71 -23.89
C VAL A 534 24.12 16.98 -24.80
N SER A 535 24.76 18.15 -24.68
CA SER A 535 25.98 18.49 -25.38
C SER A 535 26.83 19.46 -24.55
N ASN A 536 28.13 19.16 -24.47
CA ASN A 536 29.13 19.91 -23.70
C ASN A 536 28.83 20.00 -22.19
N ASP A 537 28.16 19.01 -21.63
CA ASP A 537 27.97 18.90 -20.20
C ASP A 537 29.23 18.33 -19.53
N PRO A 538 29.68 18.85 -18.37
CA PRO A 538 30.88 18.38 -17.71
C PRO A 538 30.74 16.99 -17.07
N LEU A 539 29.52 16.56 -16.73
CA LEU A 539 29.22 15.33 -16.03
C LEU A 539 28.58 14.27 -16.93
N ILE A 540 27.85 14.68 -17.96
CA ILE A 540 27.10 13.80 -18.85
C ILE A 540 27.66 13.90 -20.27
N PRO A 541 28.12 12.79 -20.87
CA PRO A 541 28.64 12.80 -22.27
C PRO A 541 27.58 13.28 -23.25
N ASP A 542 28.04 13.81 -24.39
CA ASP A 542 27.16 14.22 -25.51
C ASP A 542 26.32 13.03 -25.97
N GLY A 543 24.99 13.17 -25.92
CA GLY A 543 24.06 12.08 -26.21
C GLY A 543 22.61 12.48 -26.09
N VAL A 544 21.72 11.48 -26.22
CA VAL A 544 20.26 11.59 -26.00
C VAL A 544 19.89 10.71 -24.84
N TYR A 545 19.25 11.27 -23.86
CA TYR A 545 18.92 10.60 -22.59
C TYR A 545 17.46 10.78 -22.23
N SER A 546 16.84 9.75 -21.65
CA SER A 546 15.52 9.86 -21.04
C SER A 546 15.63 10.55 -19.67
N GLN A 547 14.69 11.43 -19.37
CA GLN A 547 14.67 12.25 -18.16
C GLN A 547 13.25 12.40 -17.62
N GLN A 548 13.09 12.44 -16.30
CA GLN A 548 11.83 12.79 -15.66
C GLN A 548 11.60 14.31 -15.69
N VAL A 549 10.34 14.72 -15.87
CA VAL A 549 9.93 16.14 -15.91
C VAL A 549 8.56 16.32 -15.23
N ASN A 550 8.27 17.53 -14.77
CA ASN A 550 6.92 17.88 -14.33
C ASN A 550 6.05 18.24 -15.53
N VAL A 551 5.06 17.44 -15.88
CA VAL A 551 4.29 17.63 -17.12
C VAL A 551 2.79 17.47 -16.98
N ASP A 552 2.29 16.72 -15.99
CA ASP A 552 0.95 16.20 -16.04
C ASP A 552 0.02 16.76 -14.96
N GLU A 553 -1.21 17.06 -15.39
CA GLU A 553 -2.37 17.31 -14.54
C GLU A 553 -3.35 16.13 -14.67
N ALA A 554 -3.95 15.72 -13.57
CA ALA A 554 -5.02 14.72 -13.60
C ALA A 554 -6.09 15.02 -12.53
N ILE A 555 -7.28 14.51 -12.78
CA ILE A 555 -8.40 14.62 -11.86
C ILE A 555 -8.93 13.22 -11.57
N THR A 556 -9.26 12.95 -10.30
CA THR A 556 -10.09 11.80 -9.91
C THR A 556 -11.26 12.29 -9.08
N GLN A 557 -12.46 11.77 -9.34
CA GLN A 557 -13.67 12.12 -8.61
C GLN A 557 -14.60 10.93 -8.50
N GLY A 558 -15.46 10.92 -7.49
CA GLY A 558 -16.33 9.77 -7.37
C GLY A 558 -17.17 9.72 -6.11
N VAL A 559 -17.65 8.51 -5.86
CA VAL A 559 -18.55 8.19 -4.73
C VAL A 559 -18.06 6.93 -4.06
N GLU A 560 -17.91 6.99 -2.74
CA GLU A 560 -17.69 5.83 -1.88
C GLU A 560 -18.96 5.57 -1.07
N LEU A 561 -19.41 4.32 -1.05
CA LEU A 561 -20.52 3.87 -0.23
C LEU A 561 -20.06 2.68 0.60
N SER A 562 -20.39 2.66 1.87
CA SER A 562 -20.18 1.49 2.72
C SER A 562 -21.39 1.23 3.60
N THR A 563 -21.62 -0.03 3.95
CA THR A 563 -22.70 -0.44 4.84
C THR A 563 -22.34 -1.69 5.61
N ALA A 564 -22.79 -1.74 6.87
CA ALA A 564 -22.81 -2.95 7.66
C ALA A 564 -24.23 -3.17 8.17
N TYR A 565 -24.71 -4.42 8.08
CA TYR A 565 -26.04 -4.79 8.53
C TYR A 565 -26.02 -6.13 9.27
N GLN A 566 -26.41 -6.06 10.55
CA GLN A 566 -26.64 -7.22 11.39
C GLN A 566 -28.11 -7.64 11.26
N PHE A 567 -28.40 -8.69 10.45
CA PHE A 567 -29.75 -9.18 10.23
C PHE A 567 -30.38 -9.77 11.49
N ASN A 568 -29.55 -10.48 12.26
CA ASN A 568 -29.84 -11.11 13.54
C ASN A 568 -28.49 -11.45 14.21
N PRO A 569 -28.44 -12.01 15.42
CA PRO A 569 -27.18 -12.31 16.09
C PRO A 569 -26.21 -13.17 15.28
N ASP A 570 -26.72 -14.01 14.37
CA ASP A 570 -25.93 -15.00 13.63
C ASP A 570 -25.47 -14.49 12.25
N TRP A 571 -26.11 -13.49 11.66
CA TRP A 571 -25.86 -13.07 10.29
C TRP A 571 -25.54 -11.60 10.17
N ARG A 572 -24.39 -11.28 9.55
CA ARG A 572 -23.95 -9.93 9.27
C ARG A 572 -23.48 -9.79 7.82
N LEU A 573 -23.87 -8.70 7.17
CA LEU A 573 -23.38 -8.28 5.87
C LEU A 573 -22.54 -7.01 6.02
N ASN A 574 -21.33 -7.02 5.49
CA ASN A 574 -20.54 -5.82 5.20
C ASN A 574 -20.43 -5.68 3.69
N ALA A 575 -20.65 -4.49 3.15
CA ALA A 575 -20.52 -4.25 1.71
C ALA A 575 -20.05 -2.82 1.46
N ASN A 576 -19.24 -2.64 0.41
CA ASN A 576 -18.88 -1.33 -0.09
C ASN A 576 -18.91 -1.26 -1.62
N TYR A 577 -19.00 -0.05 -2.11
CA TYR A 577 -18.98 0.28 -3.52
C TYR A 577 -18.23 1.59 -3.72
N THR A 578 -17.31 1.59 -4.68
CA THR A 578 -16.61 2.80 -5.09
C THR A 578 -16.85 3.02 -6.59
N TYR A 579 -17.26 4.21 -6.94
CA TYR A 579 -17.25 4.75 -8.30
C TYR A 579 -16.11 5.77 -8.40
N THR A 580 -15.22 5.60 -9.36
CA THR A 580 -14.09 6.49 -9.60
C THR A 580 -14.06 6.88 -11.08
N ASP A 581 -14.30 8.15 -11.36
CA ASP A 581 -14.07 8.77 -12.66
C ASP A 581 -12.70 9.46 -12.63
N SER A 582 -11.84 9.15 -13.59
CA SER A 582 -10.50 9.70 -13.69
C SER A 582 -10.23 10.25 -15.08
N GLU A 583 -9.47 11.35 -15.17
CA GLU A 583 -9.12 11.96 -16.46
C GLU A 583 -7.72 12.59 -16.39
N GLN A 584 -6.89 12.29 -17.37
CA GLN A 584 -5.62 12.96 -17.61
C GLN A 584 -5.89 14.30 -18.32
N LYS A 585 -5.51 15.42 -17.69
CA LYS A 585 -5.80 16.77 -18.21
C LYS A 585 -4.72 17.34 -19.12
N SER A 586 -3.55 16.71 -19.11
CA SER A 586 -2.38 17.11 -19.92
C SER A 586 -1.62 15.89 -20.44
N GLY A 587 -0.51 16.09 -21.12
CA GLY A 587 0.31 15.05 -21.71
C GLY A 587 -0.27 14.34 -22.91
N ASP A 588 0.36 13.26 -23.33
CA ASP A 588 0.03 12.51 -24.57
C ASP A 588 -1.31 11.77 -24.47
N ASN A 589 -1.74 11.42 -23.26
CA ASN A 589 -3.00 10.75 -22.97
C ASN A 589 -4.12 11.71 -22.49
N LYS A 590 -4.05 12.98 -22.88
CA LYS A 590 -5.05 13.97 -22.49
C LYS A 590 -6.47 13.54 -22.88
N GLY A 591 -7.39 13.55 -21.91
CA GLY A 591 -8.77 13.18 -22.08
C GLY A 591 -9.06 11.69 -21.85
N GLU A 592 -8.00 10.87 -21.65
CA GLU A 592 -8.15 9.46 -21.32
C GLU A 592 -8.17 9.23 -19.80
N PRO A 593 -8.76 8.12 -19.32
CA PRO A 593 -8.70 7.74 -17.90
C PRO A 593 -7.27 7.48 -17.41
N LEU A 594 -7.08 7.44 -16.09
CA LEU A 594 -5.84 6.93 -15.51
C LEU A 594 -5.73 5.42 -15.74
N THR A 595 -4.52 4.99 -16.11
CA THR A 595 -4.23 3.58 -16.40
C THR A 595 -4.50 2.71 -15.17
N ASP A 596 -5.08 1.52 -15.42
CA ASP A 596 -5.32 0.47 -14.42
C ASP A 596 -6.21 0.91 -13.24
N THR A 597 -7.05 1.92 -13.42
CA THR A 597 -8.00 2.39 -12.42
C THR A 597 -9.41 1.87 -12.75
N PRO A 598 -10.04 1.05 -11.88
CA PRO A 598 -11.40 0.57 -12.14
C PRO A 598 -12.42 1.68 -11.90
N GLU A 599 -13.34 1.87 -12.84
CA GLU A 599 -14.44 2.82 -12.68
C GLU A 599 -15.43 2.36 -11.58
N HIS A 600 -15.66 1.05 -11.48
CA HIS A 600 -16.55 0.46 -10.48
C HIS A 600 -15.85 -0.64 -9.70
N SER A 601 -15.84 -0.51 -8.37
CA SER A 601 -15.35 -1.50 -7.42
C SER A 601 -16.43 -1.87 -6.42
N VAL A 602 -16.65 -3.17 -6.20
CA VAL A 602 -17.61 -3.67 -5.20
C VAL A 602 -16.92 -4.73 -4.36
N ASN A 603 -17.06 -4.64 -3.04
CA ASN A 603 -16.72 -5.72 -2.13
C ASN A 603 -17.92 -6.01 -1.22
N ALA A 604 -18.17 -7.28 -0.93
CA ALA A 604 -19.22 -7.70 -0.01
C ALA A 604 -18.80 -8.95 0.73
N THR A 605 -19.04 -9.00 2.04
CA THR A 605 -18.79 -10.16 2.89
C THR A 605 -20.01 -10.46 3.73
N LEU A 606 -20.59 -11.65 3.53
CA LEU A 606 -21.67 -12.21 4.34
C LEU A 606 -21.06 -13.17 5.37
N ARG A 607 -21.28 -12.90 6.64
CA ARG A 607 -20.81 -13.72 7.76
C ARG A 607 -21.96 -14.44 8.43
N TRP A 608 -21.70 -15.66 8.88
CA TRP A 608 -22.62 -16.54 9.58
C TRP A 608 -21.95 -17.13 10.81
N GLN A 609 -22.39 -16.72 12.00
CA GLN A 609 -22.06 -17.36 13.25
C GLN A 609 -22.89 -18.65 13.38
N ALA A 610 -22.37 -19.76 12.87
CA ALA A 610 -23.12 -21.02 12.80
C ALA A 610 -23.33 -21.66 14.17
N THR A 611 -22.37 -21.51 15.08
CA THR A 611 -22.40 -21.91 16.49
C THR A 611 -21.49 -21.00 17.29
N ASP A 612 -21.48 -21.11 18.63
CA ASP A 612 -20.53 -20.37 19.49
C ASP A 612 -19.05 -20.63 19.14
N LYS A 613 -18.74 -21.71 18.42
CA LYS A 613 -17.38 -22.12 18.04
C LYS A 613 -17.07 -22.04 16.55
N LEU A 614 -18.07 -21.90 15.71
CA LEU A 614 -17.93 -21.93 14.25
C LEU A 614 -18.53 -20.69 13.67
N ASP A 615 -17.70 -19.87 13.03
CA ASP A 615 -18.13 -18.84 12.11
C ASP A 615 -17.70 -19.20 10.68
N ALA A 616 -18.50 -18.77 9.71
CA ALA A 616 -18.23 -18.94 8.29
C ALA A 616 -18.50 -17.64 7.55
N TRP A 617 -17.88 -17.44 6.38
CA TRP A 617 -18.09 -16.26 5.59
C TRP A 617 -17.96 -16.53 4.08
N LEU A 618 -18.71 -15.77 3.31
CA LEU A 618 -18.60 -15.70 1.86
C LEU A 618 -18.26 -14.27 1.46
N SER A 619 -17.16 -14.05 0.78
CA SER A 619 -16.81 -12.75 0.22
C SER A 619 -16.93 -12.75 -1.30
N ALA A 620 -17.26 -11.59 -1.83
CA ALA A 620 -17.33 -11.31 -3.26
C ALA A 620 -16.61 -9.99 -3.56
N GLU A 621 -15.82 -9.99 -4.60
CA GLU A 621 -15.10 -8.84 -5.15
C GLU A 621 -15.50 -8.68 -6.62
N TYR A 622 -15.75 -7.46 -7.05
CA TYR A 622 -15.96 -7.10 -8.47
C TYR A 622 -15.13 -5.86 -8.80
N ARG A 623 -14.45 -5.90 -9.95
CA ARG A 623 -13.78 -4.75 -10.57
C ARG A 623 -14.23 -4.65 -12.02
N SER A 624 -14.58 -3.42 -12.43
CA SER A 624 -14.95 -3.14 -13.82
C SER A 624 -13.75 -3.23 -14.76
N GLU A 625 -14.01 -3.02 -16.04
CA GLU A 625 -12.95 -2.79 -17.02
C GLU A 625 -12.07 -1.63 -16.60
N ARG A 626 -10.79 -1.66 -17.01
CA ARG A 626 -9.78 -0.64 -16.67
C ARG A 626 -9.07 -0.18 -17.93
N TYR A 627 -8.87 1.10 -18.04
CA TYR A 627 -8.13 1.67 -19.16
C TYR A 627 -6.71 1.11 -19.24
N ARG A 628 -6.33 0.67 -20.43
CA ARG A 628 -4.95 0.29 -20.77
C ARG A 628 -4.32 1.41 -21.58
N SER A 629 -3.18 1.94 -21.14
CA SER A 629 -2.44 2.94 -21.91
C SER A 629 -2.11 2.39 -23.30
N ARG A 630 -2.36 3.18 -24.32
CA ARG A 630 -2.12 2.87 -25.74
C ARG A 630 -0.92 3.62 -26.31
N THR A 631 -0.33 4.53 -25.52
CA THR A 631 0.90 5.22 -25.90
C THR A 631 2.09 4.29 -25.80
N ALA A 632 2.92 4.28 -26.84
CA ALA A 632 4.19 3.57 -26.79
C ALA A 632 5.12 4.27 -25.79
N PRO A 633 5.81 3.52 -24.90
CA PRO A 633 6.87 4.11 -24.08
C PRO A 633 7.98 4.68 -24.99
N PRO A 634 8.73 5.69 -24.53
CA PRO A 634 9.91 6.20 -25.26
C PRO A 634 10.87 5.06 -25.59
N GLY A 635 11.28 4.93 -26.86
CA GLY A 635 12.17 3.87 -27.30
C GLY A 635 11.93 3.46 -28.76
N PRO A 636 12.47 2.32 -29.22
CA PRO A 636 12.17 1.79 -30.56
C PRO A 636 10.66 1.52 -30.68
N PRO A 637 10.07 1.65 -31.89
CA PRO A 637 8.63 1.49 -32.09
C PRO A 637 8.15 0.15 -31.53
N VAL A 638 7.32 0.22 -30.48
CA VAL A 638 6.64 -0.95 -29.91
C VAL A 638 5.24 -0.97 -30.54
N PRO A 639 4.73 -2.15 -30.97
CA PRO A 639 3.35 -2.27 -31.41
C PRO A 639 2.41 -1.78 -30.33
N LEU A 640 1.43 -0.97 -30.69
CA LEU A 640 0.42 -0.45 -29.78
C LEU A 640 -0.51 -1.58 -29.31
N PHE A 641 -0.96 -1.50 -28.06
CA PHE A 641 -1.89 -2.45 -27.46
C PHE A 641 -3.36 -2.25 -27.90
N ASP A 642 -3.61 -1.51 -29.01
CA ASP A 642 -4.94 -1.21 -29.49
C ASP A 642 -5.79 -2.48 -29.74
N ASP A 643 -5.15 -3.57 -30.21
CA ASP A 643 -5.81 -4.84 -30.47
C ASP A 643 -6.32 -5.55 -29.20
N LEU A 644 -5.72 -5.26 -28.06
CA LEU A 644 -6.11 -5.86 -26.77
C LEU A 644 -7.27 -5.14 -26.09
N GLY A 645 -7.50 -3.86 -26.42
CA GLY A 645 -8.48 -3.02 -25.73
C GLY A 645 -8.16 -2.81 -24.25
N ASP A 646 -9.16 -2.40 -23.49
CA ASP A 646 -9.06 -2.21 -22.05
C ASP A 646 -8.92 -3.56 -21.30
N PHE A 647 -8.39 -3.52 -20.11
CA PHE A 647 -8.34 -4.70 -19.24
C PHE A 647 -9.74 -5.15 -18.85
N LYS A 648 -9.97 -6.45 -18.90
CA LYS A 648 -11.27 -7.05 -18.64
C LYS A 648 -11.72 -6.91 -17.18
N ALA A 649 -13.03 -6.74 -17.01
CA ALA A 649 -13.69 -6.85 -15.73
C ALA A 649 -13.61 -8.27 -15.15
N TYR A 650 -13.64 -8.37 -13.83
CA TYR A 650 -13.66 -9.67 -13.15
C TYR A 650 -14.50 -9.67 -11.87
N SER A 651 -14.87 -10.88 -11.44
CA SER A 651 -15.43 -11.13 -10.12
C SER A 651 -14.70 -12.30 -9.46
N LEU A 652 -14.40 -12.16 -8.18
CA LEU A 652 -13.83 -13.20 -7.33
C LEU A 652 -14.78 -13.51 -6.18
N PHE A 653 -14.81 -14.78 -5.78
CA PHE A 653 -15.57 -15.25 -4.61
C PHE A 653 -14.66 -16.10 -3.74
N ASN A 654 -14.75 -15.90 -2.42
CA ASN A 654 -13.98 -16.68 -1.46
C ASN A 654 -14.94 -17.21 -0.38
N LEU A 655 -14.70 -18.43 0.08
CA LEU A 655 -15.47 -19.08 1.13
C LEU A 655 -14.54 -19.51 2.25
N GLY A 656 -14.77 -19.02 3.46
CA GLY A 656 -13.93 -19.31 4.60
C GLY A 656 -14.73 -19.61 5.88
N GLY A 657 -14.02 -20.06 6.88
CA GLY A 657 -14.56 -20.26 8.21
C GLY A 657 -13.47 -20.49 9.26
N ASN A 658 -13.83 -20.19 10.51
CA ASN A 658 -12.98 -20.36 11.69
C ASN A 658 -13.66 -21.24 12.68
N TYR A 659 -12.91 -22.13 13.33
CA TYR A 659 -13.38 -23.05 14.33
C TYR A 659 -12.55 -22.95 15.60
N ALA A 660 -13.17 -22.50 16.70
CA ALA A 660 -12.58 -22.47 18.03
C ALA A 660 -12.60 -23.88 18.62
N VAL A 661 -11.49 -24.61 18.49
CA VAL A 661 -11.33 -25.97 19.08
C VAL A 661 -11.41 -25.88 20.60
N SER A 662 -10.72 -24.91 21.17
CA SER A 662 -10.72 -24.54 22.59
C SER A 662 -10.58 -23.02 22.72
N ASP A 663 -10.59 -22.52 23.94
CA ASP A 663 -10.38 -21.07 24.22
C ASP A 663 -9.00 -20.58 23.74
N ASN A 664 -8.05 -21.48 23.56
CA ASN A 664 -6.67 -21.20 23.17
C ASN A 664 -6.30 -21.61 21.74
N LEU A 665 -7.10 -22.44 21.07
CA LEU A 665 -6.77 -22.98 19.75
C LEU A 665 -7.86 -22.70 18.74
N ASN A 666 -7.50 -21.93 17.71
CA ASN A 666 -8.33 -21.59 16.57
C ASN A 666 -7.79 -22.25 15.30
N LEU A 667 -8.67 -22.85 14.50
CA LEU A 667 -8.38 -23.35 13.17
C LEU A 667 -9.18 -22.54 12.15
N SER A 668 -8.50 -22.12 11.08
CA SER A 668 -9.12 -21.39 9.97
C SER A 668 -8.90 -22.13 8.65
N ALA A 669 -9.90 -22.08 7.79
CA ALA A 669 -9.80 -22.60 6.44
C ALA A 669 -10.52 -21.68 5.46
N THR A 670 -9.89 -21.38 4.31
CA THR A 670 -10.47 -20.54 3.27
C THR A 670 -10.14 -21.10 1.89
N ILE A 671 -11.16 -21.19 1.04
CA ILE A 671 -11.02 -21.43 -0.40
C ILE A 671 -11.07 -20.06 -1.08
N TYR A 672 -9.93 -19.59 -1.56
CA TYR A 672 -9.82 -18.41 -2.39
C TYR A 672 -10.09 -18.74 -3.85
N ASN A 673 -10.65 -17.78 -4.59
CA ASN A 673 -11.06 -17.95 -5.99
C ASN A 673 -11.94 -19.21 -6.16
N LEU A 674 -13.06 -19.26 -5.43
CA LEU A 674 -13.95 -20.41 -5.30
C LEU A 674 -14.38 -21.02 -6.66
N PHE A 675 -14.58 -20.17 -7.67
CA PHE A 675 -15.03 -20.59 -9.01
C PHE A 675 -13.88 -20.80 -10.00
N ASP A 676 -12.63 -20.76 -9.52
CA ASP A 676 -11.41 -21.02 -10.31
C ASP A 676 -11.32 -20.11 -11.55
N LYS A 677 -11.52 -18.82 -11.32
CA LYS A 677 -11.38 -17.81 -12.37
C LYS A 677 -9.92 -17.74 -12.80
N ASP A 678 -9.69 -18.00 -14.08
CA ASP A 678 -8.37 -17.87 -14.70
C ASP A 678 -8.07 -16.40 -15.06
N PHE A 679 -6.88 -15.92 -14.68
CA PHE A 679 -6.35 -14.59 -14.96
C PHE A 679 -5.16 -14.62 -15.92
N VAL A 680 -4.82 -15.79 -16.46
CA VAL A 680 -3.77 -15.98 -17.46
C VAL A 680 -4.43 -16.14 -18.83
N ASP A 681 -4.84 -15.03 -19.46
CA ASP A 681 -5.49 -14.98 -20.79
C ASP A 681 -4.66 -14.04 -21.68
N TYR A 682 -3.69 -14.61 -22.40
CA TYR A 682 -2.82 -13.87 -23.30
C TYR A 682 -3.37 -13.86 -24.71
N ARG A 683 -3.30 -12.69 -25.38
CA ARG A 683 -3.71 -12.50 -26.75
C ARG A 683 -2.63 -11.78 -27.53
N SER A 684 -2.56 -12.08 -28.82
CA SER A 684 -1.65 -11.40 -29.73
C SER A 684 -2.07 -9.95 -29.96
N TYR A 685 -1.08 -9.08 -30.14
CA TYR A 685 -1.27 -7.68 -30.56
C TYR A 685 -0.23 -7.28 -31.62
N GLY A 686 -0.51 -6.18 -32.36
CA GLY A 686 0.39 -5.65 -33.36
C GLY A 686 0.65 -6.64 -34.52
N ASP A 687 -0.40 -7.25 -35.07
CA ASP A 687 -0.30 -8.25 -36.15
C ASP A 687 0.62 -9.46 -35.81
N GLY A 688 0.61 -9.88 -34.53
CA GLY A 688 1.42 -10.99 -34.03
C GLY A 688 2.83 -10.59 -33.58
N ALA A 689 3.08 -9.29 -33.39
CA ALA A 689 4.37 -8.81 -32.90
C ALA A 689 4.64 -9.13 -31.43
N GLY A 690 3.59 -9.39 -30.62
CA GLY A 690 3.71 -9.77 -29.22
C GLY A 690 2.42 -10.32 -28.62
N TYR A 691 2.49 -10.70 -27.35
CA TYR A 691 1.35 -11.19 -26.57
C TYR A 691 1.21 -10.38 -25.29
N GLY A 692 -0.05 -10.05 -24.92
CA GLY A 692 -0.36 -9.34 -23.68
C GLY A 692 -1.53 -9.97 -22.93
N ASN A 693 -1.47 -9.95 -21.59
CA ASN A 693 -2.56 -10.41 -20.76
C ASN A 693 -3.74 -9.45 -20.87
N VAL A 694 -4.95 -9.98 -21.01
CA VAL A 694 -6.18 -9.17 -21.05
C VAL A 694 -6.68 -8.73 -19.66
N TYR A 695 -6.07 -9.21 -18.58
CA TYR A 695 -6.34 -8.77 -17.23
C TYR A 695 -5.20 -7.91 -16.71
N ALA A 696 -5.53 -6.84 -15.96
CA ALA A 696 -4.55 -6.02 -15.25
C ALA A 696 -3.98 -6.77 -14.05
N ASN A 697 -4.81 -7.58 -13.38
CA ASN A 697 -4.43 -8.36 -12.22
C ASN A 697 -4.09 -9.79 -12.62
N SER A 698 -2.95 -10.28 -12.17
CA SER A 698 -2.57 -11.69 -12.26
C SER A 698 -2.82 -12.35 -10.92
N GLU A 699 -4.08 -12.74 -10.71
CA GLU A 699 -4.47 -13.50 -9.52
C GLU A 699 -4.24 -14.99 -9.74
N GLU A 700 -3.92 -15.66 -8.65
CA GLU A 700 -3.78 -17.12 -8.65
C GLU A 700 -5.14 -17.80 -8.84
N GLY A 701 -5.14 -19.01 -9.39
CA GLY A 701 -6.27 -19.91 -9.48
C GLY A 701 -6.86 -20.26 -8.11
N ARG A 702 -7.74 -21.26 -8.07
CA ARG A 702 -8.34 -21.70 -6.81
C ARG A 702 -7.27 -22.27 -5.87
N ARG A 703 -7.31 -21.83 -4.61
CA ARG A 703 -6.36 -22.25 -3.59
C ARG A 703 -7.00 -22.43 -2.23
N LEU A 704 -6.48 -23.39 -1.46
CA LEU A 704 -6.90 -23.68 -0.09
C LEU A 704 -5.86 -23.10 0.88
N TRP A 705 -6.29 -22.18 1.74
CA TRP A 705 -5.52 -21.71 2.88
C TRP A 705 -6.00 -22.37 4.16
N LEU A 706 -5.06 -22.82 4.98
CA LEU A 706 -5.29 -23.43 6.29
C LEU A 706 -4.42 -22.72 7.31
N SER A 707 -4.98 -22.42 8.48
CA SER A 707 -4.26 -21.82 9.61
C SER A 707 -4.61 -22.52 10.91
N ALA A 708 -3.63 -22.68 11.78
CA ALA A 708 -3.79 -23.06 13.16
C ALA A 708 -3.08 -22.06 14.06
N ARG A 709 -3.84 -21.43 14.99
CA ARG A 709 -3.31 -20.44 15.92
C ARG A 709 -3.57 -20.88 17.35
N TYR A 710 -2.50 -20.91 18.15
CA TYR A 710 -2.55 -21.14 19.58
C TYR A 710 -2.21 -19.87 20.35
N GLU A 711 -3.09 -19.49 21.29
CA GLU A 711 -2.94 -18.31 22.14
C GLU A 711 -2.79 -18.76 23.61
N PHE A 712 -1.95 -18.06 24.39
CA PHE A 712 -1.66 -18.40 25.79
C PHE A 712 -1.51 -17.17 26.67
#